data_1b539c86679dc25024a4c12a76879394
#
_entry.id   1b539c86679dc25024a4c12a76879394
#
_cell.length_a   1.000
_cell.length_b   1.000
_cell.length_c   1.000
_cell.angle_alpha   90.00
_cell.angle_beta   90.00
_cell.angle_gamma   90.00
#
_symmetry.space_group_name_H-M   'P 1'
#
loop_
_entity.id
_entity.type
_entity.pdbx_description
1 polymer ?
#
loop_
_entity_poly.entity_id
_entity_poly.type
_entity_poly.pdbx_seq_one_letter_code
_entity_poly.pdbx_strand_id
1 'polypeptide(L)'
;MTAPGAPVAGNTAAAVRPVAPPPSGPARSKRAARAYHQDASAAPASSGWNDVIAQPPPPQAAWQQQAAARVDYRAAQAPQPTPDDSLDSALDQMPGYRNVLSQSQQASNLAAMRSSRQIHPSAVASGVAAAGAMPQTGAQDRGARPRIDPDHIPSPVDAQHADQQFFYHDMFGTCSREGMPLSTTNFAAMDQGNCSPKFMRLTTYCMPATEEVANASRMPIALNIQPFAQLRSDEERVPLANTGESGPPRCKTCRAYINPWCLFVEGGMKWICSLCGAASEVPQDYFCNLDINGRRADLELRPELTHGSVDFCVPREYWAVQAPTDVSSMLPVASVVPAYTAELSTSTGFQESIDRLDNMDSHSEATKTAAKAAKAAGHAALDTLNLGKGQTTVRAPRPLTHVFLIDVSFSSVRCGALQTCVRAIKQALYGTEVQASNESGVPGFGLPPGSQVCIITFDQAMHFYNLDPSLEQAQMLIMADMEDPFIPISGGLLVDPWASRHVIEGLLNDLPNNFANSTVAEASLGAASRTAQGVLNGIGGQLNIFLSTIPTVGPGKLRHREDTKLYGTDNEKNLFGPQDPFYLKLGNEFALAGVGVNVFFFPSQYIDVASIGYMAAQSGGQVFFHPRFDPVRDGSRVIAEVQRIVLRETAYNVTLRIRCSPGLRVVKQFGEFHLHGATDIETGTWDADKTFSALIRHDGRLEESREAYFQCAILYTTATGERRVRCHTLATPVSSVLGNVFRYADMDSAVAYYAKEAATLALTKPLKDVRNYLTSKCVAILLAYRRNCA
;
A
#
# COMPACT_ATOMS: atom_id res chain seq x y z
N MET A 1 3.92 41.95 61.02
CA MET A 1 5.18 42.04 61.75
C MET A 1 6.31 41.82 60.77
N THR A 2 6.87 42.88 60.37
CA THR A 2 8.27 43.29 60.13
C THR A 2 9.03 42.69 58.98
N ALA A 3 9.07 43.47 57.93
CA ALA A 3 10.31 43.67 57.18
C ALA A 3 11.33 44.44 58.04
N PRO A 4 12.60 44.63 57.67
CA PRO A 4 13.13 45.08 56.35
C PRO A 4 14.59 44.67 56.02
N GLY A 5 15.08 45.05 54.81
CA GLY A 5 16.44 45.51 54.61
C GLY A 5 17.19 45.21 53.35
N ALA A 6 17.12 46.10 52.36
CA ALA A 6 18.23 46.30 51.42
C ALA A 6 19.26 47.29 52.05
N PRO A 7 20.46 47.40 51.48
CA PRO A 7 20.80 48.28 50.35
C PRO A 7 21.98 47.82 49.46
N VAL A 8 21.97 48.12 48.15
CA VAL A 8 22.56 49.25 47.39
C VAL A 8 24.07 49.27 47.18
N ALA A 9 24.42 49.25 45.91
CA ALA A 9 25.46 49.99 45.15
C ALA A 9 26.87 49.43 44.97
N GLY A 10 27.35 49.61 43.73
CA GLY A 10 28.73 49.81 43.43
C GLY A 10 29.19 49.49 41.98
N ASN A 11 29.06 50.49 41.13
CA ASN A 11 29.68 50.63 39.81
C ASN A 11 31.16 50.26 39.79
N THR A 12 31.67 49.72 38.64
CA THR A 12 32.64 50.42 37.82
C THR A 12 32.92 49.71 36.49
N ALA A 13 32.89 50.50 35.42
CA ALA A 13 33.27 50.17 34.07
C ALA A 13 34.80 50.16 33.90
N ALA A 14 35.30 49.25 33.00
CA ALA A 14 36.58 49.42 32.36
C ALA A 14 36.57 48.87 30.93
N ALA A 15 36.74 49.72 29.99
CA ALA A 15 36.94 49.46 28.59
C ALA A 15 38.35 48.93 28.32
N VAL A 16 38.52 47.97 27.40
CA VAL A 16 39.78 47.63 26.75
C VAL A 16 39.60 47.50 25.26
N ARG A 17 40.43 48.18 24.51
CA ARG A 17 40.52 48.35 23.06
C ARG A 17 41.13 47.12 22.35
N PRO A 18 41.05 47.04 20.99
CA PRO A 18 41.40 45.88 20.21
C PRO A 18 42.90 45.75 19.93
N VAL A 19 43.34 44.49 19.73
CA VAL A 19 44.74 44.19 19.29
C VAL A 19 44.66 43.63 17.87
N ALA A 20 45.59 44.16 17.04
CA ALA A 20 45.76 43.87 15.61
C ALA A 20 46.53 42.53 15.39
N PRO A 21 46.46 41.91 14.18
CA PRO A 21 47.03 40.62 13.87
C PRO A 21 48.52 40.66 13.49
N PRO A 22 49.32 39.59 13.68
CA PRO A 22 50.67 39.45 13.18
C PRO A 22 50.76 38.82 11.77
N PRO A 23 51.92 38.89 11.11
CA PRO A 23 52.04 38.90 9.64
C PRO A 23 52.31 37.53 8.99
N SER A 24 52.18 37.58 7.68
CA SER A 24 52.34 36.54 6.67
C SER A 24 53.74 36.03 6.42
N GLY A 25 53.90 34.76 6.03
CA GLY A 25 54.92 34.21 5.16
C GLY A 25 55.10 32.69 5.30
N PRO A 26 55.72 32.01 4.33
CA PRO A 26 55.64 32.17 2.88
C PRO A 26 55.12 30.93 2.11
N ALA A 27 54.85 31.10 0.86
CA ALA A 27 54.31 30.16 -0.14
C ALA A 27 55.16 28.89 -0.37
N ARG A 28 54.42 27.76 -0.62
CA ARG A 28 54.95 26.63 -1.40
C ARG A 28 53.93 26.07 -2.39
N SER A 29 54.36 26.27 -3.62
CA SER A 29 54.23 25.47 -4.88
C SER A 29 52.95 24.72 -5.24
N LYS A 30 52.44 25.18 -6.34
CA LYS A 30 51.44 24.63 -7.27
C LYS A 30 51.76 23.17 -7.68
N ARG A 31 50.77 22.33 -7.73
CA ARG A 31 50.74 21.20 -8.65
C ARG A 31 49.44 21.22 -9.45
N ALA A 32 49.60 21.05 -10.76
CA ALA A 32 48.67 21.33 -11.86
C ALA A 32 47.44 20.46 -11.84
N ALA A 33 46.27 21.09 -12.01
CA ALA A 33 45.05 20.50 -12.54
C ALA A 33 45.04 20.64 -14.07
N ARG A 34 44.80 19.55 -14.79
CA ARG A 34 44.61 19.56 -16.23
C ARG A 34 43.24 20.16 -16.55
N ALA A 35 43.25 21.29 -17.23
CA ALA A 35 42.09 21.92 -17.85
C ALA A 35 41.87 21.27 -19.22
N TYR A 36 40.62 20.92 -19.54
CA TYR A 36 40.18 20.70 -20.91
C TYR A 36 39.85 22.04 -21.53
N HIS A 37 40.53 22.37 -22.65
CA HIS A 37 40.28 23.55 -23.48
C HIS A 37 38.97 23.37 -24.23
N GLN A 38 38.12 24.37 -24.19
CA GLN A 38 37.18 24.71 -25.22
C GLN A 38 37.67 26.01 -25.86
N ASP A 39 38.04 25.93 -27.11
CA ASP A 39 38.37 27.08 -27.92
C ASP A 39 37.09 27.77 -28.38
N ALA A 40 36.95 29.05 -28.01
CA ALA A 40 36.01 29.97 -28.59
C ALA A 40 36.80 30.97 -29.45
N SER A 41 36.53 30.98 -30.72
CA SER A 41 36.94 32.11 -31.58
C SER A 41 35.86 32.52 -32.58
N ALA A 42 35.39 33.74 -32.33
CA ALA A 42 35.04 34.82 -33.28
C ALA A 42 34.12 34.57 -34.46
N ALA A 43 33.00 35.29 -34.40
CA ALA A 43 32.21 35.64 -35.59
C ALA A 43 32.97 36.61 -36.51
N PRO A 44 32.60 36.70 -37.80
CA PRO A 44 31.80 37.83 -38.22
C PRO A 44 30.64 37.52 -39.18
N ALA A 45 29.85 38.54 -39.35
CA ALA A 45 28.54 38.67 -39.98
C ALA A 45 28.48 38.40 -41.49
N SER A 46 27.26 38.13 -41.90
CA SER A 46 26.47 38.61 -43.03
C SER A 46 26.14 37.64 -44.15
N SER A 47 24.87 37.75 -44.49
CA SER A 47 24.20 37.54 -45.80
C SER A 47 23.81 36.10 -46.20
N GLY A 48 22.54 35.79 -46.09
CA GLY A 48 21.71 35.72 -47.29
C GLY A 48 21.47 34.32 -47.89
N TRP A 49 20.21 34.00 -47.94
CA TRP A 49 19.53 33.18 -48.97
C TRP A 49 19.40 31.65 -48.79
N ASN A 50 18.15 31.32 -48.54
CA ASN A 50 17.36 30.22 -49.09
C ASN A 50 18.12 29.08 -49.77
N ASP A 51 18.05 27.90 -49.18
CA ASP A 51 17.73 26.70 -49.97
C ASP A 51 16.99 25.69 -49.11
N VAL A 52 15.72 25.48 -49.49
CA VAL A 52 14.81 24.47 -48.99
C VAL A 52 15.25 23.14 -49.58
N ILE A 53 15.88 22.27 -48.78
CA ILE A 53 15.98 20.88 -49.12
C ILE A 53 14.98 20.14 -48.25
N ALA A 54 13.85 19.74 -48.89
CA ALA A 54 12.83 18.90 -48.33
C ALA A 54 13.42 17.54 -47.96
N GLN A 55 13.35 17.17 -46.68
CA GLN A 55 13.47 15.75 -46.26
C GLN A 55 12.15 15.04 -46.57
N PRO A 56 12.18 13.77 -47.08
CA PRO A 56 10.98 13.04 -47.34
C PRO A 56 10.34 12.57 -46.01
N PRO A 57 9.01 12.53 -45.93
CA PRO A 57 8.31 12.05 -44.75
C PRO A 57 8.54 10.54 -44.59
N PRO A 58 8.53 10.02 -43.36
CA PRO A 58 8.62 8.58 -43.11
C PRO A 58 7.38 7.86 -43.65
N PRO A 59 7.51 6.62 -44.12
CA PRO A 59 6.43 5.91 -44.81
C PRO A 59 5.28 5.54 -43.85
N GLN A 60 4.14 6.22 -44.00
CA GLN A 60 2.88 5.92 -43.31
C GLN A 60 2.10 4.73 -43.89
N ALA A 61 2.71 3.88 -44.68
CA ALA A 61 2.01 2.85 -45.46
C ALA A 61 1.95 1.44 -44.83
N ALA A 62 2.52 1.21 -43.65
CA ALA A 62 2.55 -0.14 -43.06
C ALA A 62 1.46 -0.43 -42.03
N TRP A 63 0.73 0.58 -41.55
CA TRP A 63 -0.27 0.38 -40.48
C TRP A 63 -1.73 0.34 -40.96
N GLN A 64 -2.00 0.66 -42.22
CA GLN A 64 -3.35 0.64 -42.77
C GLN A 64 -3.76 -0.66 -43.44
N GLN A 65 -2.86 -1.62 -43.64
CA GLN A 65 -3.20 -2.94 -44.26
C GLN A 65 -3.53 -4.04 -43.25
N GLN A 66 -3.34 -3.85 -41.94
CA GLN A 66 -3.75 -4.83 -40.91
C GLN A 66 -5.13 -4.56 -40.29
N ALA A 67 -5.80 -3.47 -40.62
CA ALA A 67 -7.14 -3.15 -40.13
C ALA A 67 -8.29 -3.59 -41.04
N ALA A 68 -8.03 -4.22 -42.20
CA ALA A 68 -9.06 -4.59 -43.18
C ALA A 68 -9.39 -6.10 -43.24
N ALA A 69 -8.92 -6.93 -42.33
CA ALA A 69 -9.34 -8.32 -42.18
C ALA A 69 -10.41 -8.45 -41.09
N ARG A 70 -11.54 -7.75 -41.21
CA ARG A 70 -12.77 -8.09 -40.49
C ARG A 70 -13.48 -9.19 -41.29
N VAL A 71 -13.50 -10.38 -40.70
CA VAL A 71 -14.30 -11.50 -41.14
C VAL A 71 -15.77 -11.16 -40.93
N ASP A 72 -16.53 -11.13 -42.05
CA ASP A 72 -17.98 -11.06 -42.06
C ASP A 72 -18.58 -12.32 -41.44
N TYR A 73 -19.07 -12.24 -40.25
CA TYR A 73 -19.99 -13.25 -39.68
C TYR A 73 -21.40 -12.95 -40.15
N ARG A 74 -21.77 -13.53 -41.29
CA ARG A 74 -23.17 -13.67 -41.70
C ARG A 74 -23.88 -14.64 -40.73
N ALA A 75 -25.00 -14.15 -40.16
CA ALA A 75 -25.89 -14.90 -39.32
C ALA A 75 -26.34 -16.21 -40.04
N ALA A 76 -25.93 -17.34 -39.50
CA ALA A 76 -26.57 -18.62 -39.76
C ALA A 76 -27.70 -18.82 -38.80
N GLN A 77 -28.91 -18.95 -39.31
CA GLN A 77 -30.14 -19.26 -38.56
C GLN A 77 -29.98 -20.60 -37.83
N ALA A 78 -30.27 -20.62 -36.57
CA ALA A 78 -30.32 -21.82 -35.76
C ALA A 78 -31.52 -22.67 -36.14
N PRO A 79 -31.41 -24.00 -36.28
CA PRO A 79 -32.53 -24.90 -36.47
C PRO A 79 -33.29 -25.05 -35.13
N GLN A 80 -34.63 -25.13 -35.22
CA GLN A 80 -35.52 -25.42 -34.10
C GLN A 80 -35.33 -26.84 -33.58
N PRO A 81 -35.42 -27.09 -32.25
CA PRO A 81 -35.26 -28.44 -31.69
C PRO A 81 -36.52 -29.28 -31.91
N THR A 82 -36.33 -30.50 -32.37
CA THR A 82 -37.34 -31.58 -32.34
C THR A 82 -37.35 -32.23 -30.95
N PRO A 83 -38.51 -32.65 -30.41
CA PRO A 83 -38.56 -33.27 -29.10
C PRO A 83 -38.22 -34.76 -29.21
N ASP A 84 -37.30 -35.21 -28.37
CA ASP A 84 -36.89 -36.52 -27.96
C ASP A 84 -35.37 -36.75 -28.17
N ASP A 85 -34.68 -36.42 -27.09
CA ASP A 85 -33.46 -37.14 -26.75
C ASP A 85 -33.09 -36.85 -25.26
N SER A 86 -32.72 -37.91 -24.57
CA SER A 86 -32.57 -38.05 -23.12
C SER A 86 -31.66 -37.00 -22.44
N LEU A 87 -32.04 -36.60 -21.24
CA LEU A 87 -31.39 -35.64 -20.36
C LEU A 87 -29.90 -35.94 -20.06
N ASP A 88 -29.41 -37.14 -20.32
CA ASP A 88 -28.05 -37.55 -20.04
C ASP A 88 -26.99 -37.11 -21.07
N SER A 89 -27.40 -36.81 -22.30
CA SER A 89 -26.45 -36.35 -23.33
C SER A 89 -26.20 -34.84 -23.33
N ALA A 90 -27.05 -34.05 -22.63
CA ALA A 90 -26.92 -32.60 -22.53
C ALA A 90 -25.96 -32.14 -21.43
N LEU A 91 -25.69 -33.00 -20.44
CA LEU A 91 -24.79 -32.67 -19.31
C LEU A 91 -23.29 -32.81 -19.67
N ASP A 92 -22.99 -33.64 -20.68
CA ASP A 92 -21.59 -33.86 -21.11
C ASP A 92 -21.02 -32.77 -22.04
N GLN A 93 -21.85 -31.83 -22.51
CA GLN A 93 -21.43 -30.76 -23.42
C GLN A 93 -21.31 -29.35 -22.77
N MET A 94 -21.48 -29.23 -21.46
CA MET A 94 -21.27 -27.96 -20.77
C MET A 94 -19.82 -27.76 -20.36
N PRO A 95 -19.12 -26.73 -20.81
CA PRO A 95 -17.71 -26.49 -20.50
C PRO A 95 -17.37 -26.30 -19.00
N GLY A 96 -18.38 -26.14 -18.15
CA GLY A 96 -18.21 -25.98 -16.68
C GLY A 96 -18.15 -27.29 -15.90
N TYR A 97 -18.64 -28.39 -16.43
CA TYR A 97 -18.76 -29.63 -15.66
C TYR A 97 -17.44 -30.43 -15.56
N ARG A 98 -16.59 -30.30 -16.55
CA ARG A 98 -15.22 -30.89 -16.51
C ARG A 98 -14.32 -30.20 -15.50
N ASN A 99 -14.53 -28.93 -15.23
CA ASN A 99 -13.74 -28.19 -14.24
C ASN A 99 -14.09 -28.57 -12.79
N VAL A 100 -15.34 -28.95 -12.51
CA VAL A 100 -15.76 -29.36 -11.15
C VAL A 100 -15.23 -30.76 -10.82
N LEU A 101 -15.22 -31.68 -11.79
CA LEU A 101 -14.62 -33.01 -11.60
C LEU A 101 -13.09 -32.96 -11.52
N SER A 102 -12.45 -32.07 -12.26
CA SER A 102 -11.00 -31.86 -12.14
C SER A 102 -10.60 -31.19 -10.83
N GLN A 103 -11.43 -30.31 -10.29
CA GLN A 103 -11.21 -29.69 -8.97
C GLN A 103 -11.38 -30.70 -7.83
N SER A 104 -12.33 -31.62 -7.90
CA SER A 104 -12.49 -32.67 -6.89
C SER A 104 -11.34 -33.69 -6.95
N GLN A 105 -10.82 -34.01 -8.13
CA GLN A 105 -9.61 -34.84 -8.28
C GLN A 105 -8.34 -34.11 -7.85
N GLN A 106 -8.26 -32.80 -8.07
CA GLN A 106 -7.15 -31.99 -7.58
C GLN A 106 -7.19 -31.85 -6.05
N ALA A 107 -8.38 -31.68 -5.45
CA ALA A 107 -8.54 -31.66 -4.01
C ALA A 107 -8.18 -33.03 -3.37
N SER A 108 -8.53 -34.15 -4.00
CA SER A 108 -8.13 -35.48 -3.53
C SER A 108 -6.62 -35.74 -3.69
N ASN A 109 -5.99 -35.21 -4.74
CA ASN A 109 -4.54 -35.27 -4.92
C ASN A 109 -3.80 -34.36 -3.92
N LEU A 110 -4.36 -33.19 -3.58
CA LEU A 110 -3.84 -32.32 -2.53
C LEU A 110 -3.95 -32.99 -1.15
N ALA A 111 -5.05 -33.71 -0.89
CA ALA A 111 -5.22 -34.47 0.33
C ALA A 111 -4.23 -35.64 0.41
N ALA A 112 -3.97 -36.31 -0.71
CA ALA A 112 -2.98 -37.39 -0.81
C ALA A 112 -1.53 -36.86 -0.62
N MET A 113 -1.20 -35.68 -1.17
CA MET A 113 0.11 -35.04 -0.94
C MET A 113 0.30 -34.59 0.52
N ARG A 114 -0.76 -34.21 1.23
CA ARG A 114 -0.71 -33.88 2.65
C ARG A 114 -0.54 -35.11 3.53
N SER A 115 -1.10 -36.27 3.16
CA SER A 115 -0.93 -37.53 3.89
C SER A 115 0.46 -38.15 3.73
N SER A 116 1.13 -37.91 2.60
CA SER A 116 2.51 -38.38 2.38
C SER A 116 3.56 -37.57 3.14
N ARG A 117 3.21 -36.38 3.64
CA ARG A 117 4.11 -35.55 4.47
C ARG A 117 4.13 -35.90 5.96
N GLN A 118 3.26 -36.77 6.43
CA GLN A 118 3.32 -37.29 7.80
C GLN A 118 4.25 -38.52 7.95
N ILE A 119 5.00 -38.89 6.89
CA ILE A 119 5.97 -39.99 6.94
C ILE A 119 7.30 -39.43 7.43
N HIS A 120 7.78 -40.03 8.51
CA HIS A 120 9.03 -39.84 9.27
C HIS A 120 10.24 -39.35 8.48
N PRO A 121 11.17 -38.59 9.14
CA PRO A 121 12.40 -38.07 8.53
C PRO A 121 13.44 -39.11 8.12
N SER A 122 13.22 -40.41 8.35
CA SER A 122 14.18 -41.48 8.07
C SER A 122 14.21 -41.99 6.62
N ALA A 123 13.32 -41.52 5.74
CA ALA A 123 13.26 -42.01 4.35
C ALA A 123 13.99 -41.13 3.32
N VAL A 124 14.54 -39.97 3.71
CA VAL A 124 15.27 -39.08 2.79
C VAL A 124 16.78 -39.30 2.81
N ALA A 125 17.30 -40.17 3.70
CA ALA A 125 18.74 -40.45 3.80
C ALA A 125 19.26 -41.59 2.90
N SER A 126 18.40 -42.28 2.12
CA SER A 126 18.82 -43.49 1.36
C SER A 126 18.93 -43.29 -0.17
N GLY A 127 18.89 -42.08 -0.67
CA GLY A 127 18.94 -41.76 -2.10
C GLY A 127 20.28 -41.28 -2.65
N VAL A 128 21.33 -41.21 -1.85
CA VAL A 128 22.67 -40.80 -2.29
C VAL A 128 23.74 -41.86 -1.95
N ALA A 129 23.63 -43.02 -2.54
CA ALA A 129 24.69 -44.02 -2.47
C ALA A 129 24.75 -44.83 -3.79
N ALA A 130 25.22 -44.22 -4.86
CA ALA A 130 25.84 -44.87 -5.99
C ALA A 130 26.65 -43.85 -6.81
N ALA A 131 27.77 -43.44 -6.26
CA ALA A 131 28.89 -42.92 -7.05
C ALA A 131 30.15 -43.57 -6.56
N GLY A 132 30.77 -44.31 -7.48
CA GLY A 132 31.82 -45.28 -7.26
C GLY A 132 33.06 -44.75 -6.58
N ALA A 133 33.77 -45.70 -5.93
CA ALA A 133 35.09 -45.53 -5.34
C ALA A 133 36.09 -44.91 -6.37
N MET A 134 36.66 -43.75 -6.01
CA MET A 134 37.83 -43.24 -6.71
C MET A 134 39.08 -43.69 -5.99
N PRO A 135 40.14 -44.06 -6.72
CA PRO A 135 41.42 -44.46 -6.13
C PRO A 135 42.18 -43.23 -5.62
N GLN A 136 42.77 -43.36 -4.45
CA GLN A 136 43.72 -42.37 -3.89
C GLN A 136 44.97 -42.34 -4.80
N THR A 137 45.19 -41.21 -5.48
CA THR A 137 46.53 -40.87 -5.98
C THR A 137 46.72 -39.35 -5.87
N GLY A 138 47.86 -39.02 -5.23
CA GLY A 138 48.68 -37.85 -5.52
C GLY A 138 48.13 -36.46 -5.25
N ALA A 139 48.83 -35.71 -4.39
CA ALA A 139 48.70 -34.28 -4.31
C ALA A 139 48.88 -33.62 -5.68
N GLN A 140 47.81 -33.27 -6.33
CA GLN A 140 47.83 -32.43 -7.52
C GLN A 140 47.48 -31.01 -7.17
N ASP A 141 48.31 -30.14 -7.66
CA ASP A 141 48.21 -28.71 -7.80
C ASP A 141 46.74 -28.24 -7.90
N ARG A 142 46.29 -27.39 -7.00
CA ARG A 142 44.99 -26.74 -7.05
C ARG A 142 45.02 -25.77 -8.22
N GLY A 143 44.82 -26.27 -9.45
CA GLY A 143 44.64 -25.47 -10.63
C GLY A 143 43.57 -24.40 -10.40
N ALA A 144 43.82 -23.19 -10.87
CA ALA A 144 42.89 -22.08 -10.81
C ALA A 144 41.50 -22.55 -11.34
N ARG A 145 40.47 -22.41 -10.53
CA ARG A 145 39.08 -22.75 -10.92
C ARG A 145 38.76 -22.05 -12.24
N PRO A 146 38.13 -22.74 -13.22
CA PRO A 146 37.81 -22.14 -14.49
C PRO A 146 37.00 -20.86 -14.28
N ARG A 147 37.38 -19.84 -15.01
CA ARG A 147 36.66 -18.55 -15.00
C ARG A 147 35.27 -18.78 -15.61
N ILE A 148 34.23 -18.24 -14.95
CA ILE A 148 32.87 -18.28 -15.51
C ILE A 148 32.90 -17.54 -16.83
N ASP A 149 32.42 -18.21 -17.88
CA ASP A 149 32.26 -17.62 -19.20
C ASP A 149 31.07 -16.62 -19.16
N PRO A 150 31.33 -15.36 -19.52
CA PRO A 150 30.25 -14.37 -19.55
C PRO A 150 29.09 -14.75 -20.49
N ASP A 151 29.36 -15.49 -21.55
CA ASP A 151 28.37 -15.91 -22.56
C ASP A 151 27.41 -17.00 -22.03
N HIS A 152 27.79 -17.66 -20.91
CA HIS A 152 26.91 -18.61 -20.22
C HIS A 152 26.03 -17.95 -19.13
N ILE A 153 26.14 -16.65 -18.91
CA ILE A 153 25.27 -15.95 -17.97
C ILE A 153 23.95 -15.64 -18.69
N PRO A 154 22.79 -16.16 -18.19
CA PRO A 154 21.50 -15.91 -18.81
C PRO A 154 21.18 -14.40 -18.90
N SER A 155 20.72 -13.94 -20.05
CA SER A 155 20.21 -12.59 -20.21
C SER A 155 18.96 -12.40 -19.34
N PRO A 156 18.87 -11.33 -18.54
CA PRO A 156 17.66 -11.05 -17.76
C PRO A 156 16.39 -10.89 -18.64
N VAL A 157 16.55 -10.40 -19.86
CA VAL A 157 15.44 -10.22 -20.81
C VAL A 157 14.96 -11.57 -21.32
N ASP A 158 15.89 -12.46 -21.72
CA ASP A 158 15.55 -13.81 -22.20
C ASP A 158 14.94 -14.65 -21.08
N ALA A 159 15.48 -14.53 -19.85
CA ALA A 159 14.91 -15.18 -18.68
C ALA A 159 13.47 -14.71 -18.40
N GLN A 160 13.19 -13.41 -18.52
CA GLN A 160 11.85 -12.86 -18.35
C GLN A 160 10.88 -13.36 -19.44
N HIS A 161 11.31 -13.42 -20.69
CA HIS A 161 10.49 -13.95 -21.79
C HIS A 161 10.18 -15.43 -21.60
N ALA A 162 11.17 -16.23 -21.25
CA ALA A 162 11.00 -17.66 -20.99
C ALA A 162 10.05 -17.91 -19.82
N ASP A 163 10.20 -17.17 -18.72
CA ASP A 163 9.36 -17.26 -17.53
C ASP A 163 7.91 -16.85 -17.83
N GLN A 164 7.72 -15.76 -18.59
CA GLN A 164 6.40 -15.30 -19.02
C GLN A 164 5.71 -16.31 -19.95
N GLN A 165 6.45 -16.96 -20.86
CA GLN A 165 5.92 -18.01 -21.72
C GLN A 165 5.51 -19.26 -20.93
N PHE A 166 6.35 -19.66 -19.96
CA PHE A 166 6.06 -20.80 -19.10
C PHE A 166 4.77 -20.57 -18.29
N PHE A 167 4.64 -19.44 -17.60
CA PHE A 167 3.48 -19.11 -16.76
C PHE A 167 2.29 -18.50 -17.50
N TYR A 168 2.33 -18.46 -18.83
CA TYR A 168 1.17 -18.02 -19.60
C TYR A 168 0.01 -19.02 -19.49
N HIS A 169 0.33 -20.32 -19.51
CA HIS A 169 -0.64 -21.41 -19.43
C HIS A 169 -0.61 -22.15 -18.09
N ASP A 170 0.54 -22.18 -17.43
CA ASP A 170 0.71 -22.94 -16.20
C ASP A 170 0.50 -22.06 -14.96
N MET A 171 -0.05 -22.66 -13.90
CA MET A 171 -0.23 -22.00 -12.61
C MET A 171 0.92 -22.38 -11.67
N PHE A 172 1.38 -21.40 -10.90
CA PHE A 172 2.40 -21.65 -9.88
C PHE A 172 1.78 -22.24 -8.61
N GLY A 173 2.19 -23.45 -8.22
CA GLY A 173 1.80 -24.05 -6.95
C GLY A 173 2.58 -23.44 -5.77
N THR A 174 1.89 -22.81 -4.82
CA THR A 174 2.54 -22.03 -3.74
C THR A 174 3.36 -22.87 -2.74
N CYS A 175 3.24 -24.20 -2.74
CA CYS A 175 4.13 -25.10 -2.00
C CYS A 175 5.40 -25.49 -2.78
N SER A 176 5.52 -25.13 -4.06
CA SER A 176 6.75 -25.33 -4.83
C SER A 176 7.84 -24.38 -4.35
N ARG A 177 9.07 -24.85 -4.36
CA ARG A 177 10.28 -24.07 -4.04
C ARG A 177 11.17 -23.88 -5.26
N GLU A 178 10.96 -24.68 -6.28
CA GLU A 178 11.67 -24.61 -7.55
C GLU A 178 10.82 -23.89 -8.56
N GLY A 179 11.45 -23.15 -9.46
CA GLY A 179 10.76 -22.41 -10.50
C GLY A 179 9.90 -21.26 -9.93
N MET A 180 10.41 -20.54 -8.93
CA MET A 180 9.73 -19.35 -8.42
C MET A 180 9.56 -18.34 -9.56
N PRO A 181 8.33 -17.87 -9.87
CA PRO A 181 8.12 -16.91 -10.95
C PRO A 181 8.91 -15.62 -10.70
N LEU A 182 9.45 -15.00 -11.73
CA LEU A 182 10.10 -13.70 -11.62
C LEU A 182 9.09 -12.64 -11.13
N SER A 183 9.57 -11.63 -10.43
CA SER A 183 8.72 -10.54 -9.91
C SER A 183 8.03 -9.73 -11.00
N THR A 184 8.56 -9.76 -12.21
CA THR A 184 8.04 -9.08 -13.40
C THR A 184 7.10 -9.95 -14.24
N THR A 185 6.97 -11.25 -13.93
CA THR A 185 6.10 -12.18 -14.64
C THR A 185 4.66 -12.06 -14.15
N ASN A 186 3.73 -11.99 -15.09
CA ASN A 186 2.30 -12.03 -14.79
C ASN A 186 1.81 -13.48 -14.73
N PHE A 187 1.93 -14.12 -13.57
CA PHE A 187 1.53 -15.52 -13.33
C PHE A 187 0.23 -15.63 -12.54
N ALA A 188 -0.44 -16.76 -12.61
CA ALA A 188 -1.50 -17.16 -11.69
C ALA A 188 -0.93 -18.15 -10.66
N ALA A 189 -1.33 -18.03 -9.39
CA ALA A 189 -0.93 -18.92 -8.33
C ALA A 189 -2.10 -19.78 -7.86
N MET A 190 -1.81 -21.06 -7.58
CA MET A 190 -2.74 -21.97 -6.90
C MET A 190 -2.31 -22.07 -5.44
N ASP A 191 -3.14 -21.57 -4.53
CA ASP A 191 -2.86 -21.60 -3.09
C ASP A 191 -2.95 -23.04 -2.57
N GLN A 192 -1.84 -23.53 -2.02
CA GLN A 192 -1.69 -24.88 -1.47
C GLN A 192 -1.41 -24.88 0.04
N GLY A 193 -1.74 -23.78 0.71
CA GLY A 193 -1.50 -23.56 2.14
C GLY A 193 -0.32 -22.62 2.44
N ASN A 194 0.46 -22.21 1.43
CA ASN A 194 1.38 -21.07 1.48
C ASN A 194 0.77 -19.93 0.68
N CYS A 195 0.95 -18.70 1.16
CA CYS A 195 0.51 -17.52 0.41
C CYS A 195 1.27 -17.38 -0.92
N SER A 196 0.60 -16.78 -1.91
CA SER A 196 1.22 -16.46 -3.20
C SER A 196 2.46 -15.56 -3.03
N PRO A 197 3.52 -15.77 -3.83
CA PRO A 197 4.69 -14.87 -3.88
C PRO A 197 4.33 -13.41 -4.26
N LYS A 198 3.16 -13.17 -4.81
CA LYS A 198 2.62 -11.81 -5.04
C LYS A 198 2.39 -11.07 -3.73
N PHE A 199 1.93 -11.78 -2.67
CA PHE A 199 1.62 -11.17 -1.38
C PHE A 199 2.82 -11.13 -0.44
N MET A 200 3.59 -12.24 -0.37
CA MET A 200 4.74 -12.33 0.53
C MET A 200 5.83 -13.19 -0.09
N ARG A 201 7.03 -12.62 -0.21
CA ARG A 201 8.16 -13.20 -0.91
C ARG A 201 9.41 -13.16 -0.04
N LEU A 202 10.07 -14.31 0.15
CA LEU A 202 11.32 -14.44 0.88
C LEU A 202 12.53 -14.22 -0.03
N THR A 203 13.64 -13.78 0.53
CA THR A 203 14.94 -13.75 -0.16
C THR A 203 15.57 -15.14 -0.33
N THR A 204 15.13 -16.13 0.46
CA THR A 204 15.46 -17.56 0.28
C THR A 204 14.32 -18.42 0.82
N TYR A 205 13.94 -19.45 0.07
CA TYR A 205 12.93 -20.43 0.46
C TYR A 205 13.51 -21.68 1.16
N CYS A 206 14.69 -21.51 1.75
CA CYS A 206 15.31 -22.46 2.66
C CYS A 206 15.96 -21.68 3.81
N MET A 207 15.36 -21.73 4.99
CA MET A 207 15.80 -20.92 6.14
C MET A 207 17.08 -21.51 6.74
N PRO A 208 18.15 -20.72 6.93
CA PRO A 208 19.34 -21.20 7.63
C PRO A 208 19.01 -21.61 9.07
N ALA A 209 19.55 -22.74 9.53
CA ALA A 209 19.26 -23.26 10.87
C ALA A 209 19.88 -22.40 11.99
N THR A 210 21.00 -21.72 11.72
CA THR A 210 21.74 -20.92 12.69
C THR A 210 22.17 -19.58 12.10
N GLU A 211 22.51 -18.65 12.99
CA GLU A 211 23.05 -17.34 12.59
C GLU A 211 24.40 -17.49 11.86
N GLU A 212 25.22 -18.49 12.20
CA GLU A 212 26.49 -18.73 11.52
C GLU A 212 26.27 -19.10 10.05
N VAL A 213 25.31 -19.99 9.74
CA VAL A 213 24.96 -20.36 8.37
C VAL A 213 24.39 -19.16 7.61
N ALA A 214 23.53 -18.37 8.25
CA ALA A 214 23.01 -17.13 7.69
C ALA A 214 24.12 -16.13 7.35
N ASN A 215 25.02 -15.90 8.29
CA ASN A 215 26.18 -15.01 8.13
C ASN A 215 27.18 -15.54 7.09
N ALA A 216 27.36 -16.86 6.98
CA ALA A 216 28.21 -17.48 5.96
C ALA A 216 27.68 -17.27 4.55
N SER A 217 26.36 -17.25 4.36
CA SER A 217 25.73 -16.97 3.07
C SER A 217 25.93 -15.53 2.60
N ARG A 218 26.08 -14.58 3.52
CA ARG A 218 26.08 -13.13 3.26
C ARG A 218 24.79 -12.60 2.62
N MET A 219 23.79 -13.45 2.43
CA MET A 219 22.49 -13.03 1.92
C MET A 219 21.66 -12.36 3.03
N PRO A 220 20.86 -11.36 2.70
CA PRO A 220 19.88 -10.86 3.63
C PRO A 220 18.76 -11.90 3.80
N ILE A 221 18.31 -12.14 5.01
CA ILE A 221 17.05 -12.86 5.23
C ILE A 221 15.98 -11.81 5.40
N ALA A 222 15.14 -11.66 4.38
CA ALA A 222 14.12 -10.63 4.36
C ALA A 222 12.83 -11.12 3.71
N LEU A 223 11.73 -10.51 4.13
CA LEU A 223 10.41 -10.63 3.52
C LEU A 223 10.11 -9.36 2.73
N ASN A 224 9.66 -9.50 1.49
CA ASN A 224 9.00 -8.44 0.75
C ASN A 224 7.50 -8.73 0.73
N ILE A 225 6.69 -7.75 1.13
CA ILE A 225 5.27 -7.95 1.39
C ILE A 225 4.47 -6.90 0.63
N GLN A 226 3.47 -7.36 -0.14
CA GLN A 226 2.48 -6.58 -0.87
C GLN A 226 1.10 -7.17 -0.60
N PRO A 227 0.47 -6.84 0.53
CA PRO A 227 -0.65 -7.62 1.07
C PRO A 227 -1.94 -7.54 0.25
N PHE A 228 -2.08 -6.52 -0.59
CA PHE A 228 -3.23 -6.30 -1.47
C PHE A 228 -2.82 -6.35 -2.95
N ALA A 229 -1.75 -7.10 -3.29
CA ALA A 229 -1.31 -7.26 -4.68
C ALA A 229 -2.47 -7.66 -5.59
N GLN A 230 -2.53 -7.03 -6.75
CA GLN A 230 -3.57 -7.32 -7.73
C GLN A 230 -3.40 -8.73 -8.29
N LEU A 231 -4.47 -9.52 -8.25
CA LEU A 231 -4.54 -10.85 -8.82
C LEU A 231 -4.94 -10.79 -10.29
N ARG A 232 -4.58 -11.81 -11.06
CA ARG A 232 -5.08 -12.00 -12.42
C ARG A 232 -6.59 -12.28 -12.38
N SER A 233 -7.28 -12.02 -13.47
CA SER A 233 -8.73 -12.25 -13.58
C SER A 233 -9.13 -13.73 -13.50
N ASP A 234 -8.21 -14.62 -13.84
CA ASP A 234 -8.34 -16.09 -13.82
C ASP A 234 -7.82 -16.74 -12.52
N GLU A 235 -7.31 -15.93 -11.58
CA GLU A 235 -6.77 -16.36 -10.30
C GLU A 235 -7.86 -16.29 -9.22
N GLU A 236 -7.86 -17.26 -8.31
CA GLU A 236 -8.79 -17.28 -7.19
C GLU A 236 -8.56 -16.08 -6.26
N ARG A 237 -9.65 -15.38 -5.93
CA ARG A 237 -9.58 -14.28 -4.97
C ARG A 237 -9.32 -14.80 -3.57
N VAL A 238 -8.70 -13.96 -2.72
CA VAL A 238 -8.50 -14.31 -1.30
C VAL A 238 -9.86 -14.62 -0.67
N PRO A 239 -10.05 -15.85 -0.17
CA PRO A 239 -11.34 -16.27 0.37
C PRO A 239 -11.66 -15.58 1.69
N LEU A 240 -12.95 -15.40 1.95
CA LEU A 240 -13.48 -14.82 3.18
C LEU A 240 -13.93 -15.93 4.12
N ALA A 241 -13.31 -16.00 5.30
CA ALA A 241 -13.66 -16.95 6.37
C ALA A 241 -14.54 -16.29 7.43
N ASN A 242 -15.66 -16.92 7.74
CA ASN A 242 -16.48 -16.57 8.90
C ASN A 242 -16.26 -17.63 9.99
N THR A 243 -15.64 -17.23 11.09
CA THR A 243 -15.27 -18.11 12.19
C THR A 243 -16.21 -18.02 13.39
N GLY A 244 -17.38 -17.43 13.23
CA GLY A 244 -18.39 -17.28 14.28
C GLY A 244 -18.29 -15.95 15.04
N GLU A 245 -19.08 -15.83 16.12
CA GLU A 245 -19.18 -14.60 16.90
C GLU A 245 -17.91 -14.30 17.71
N SER A 246 -17.16 -15.35 18.10
CA SER A 246 -15.87 -15.22 18.81
C SER A 246 -14.76 -14.64 17.93
N GLY A 247 -14.98 -14.50 16.62
CA GLY A 247 -14.00 -14.05 15.66
C GLY A 247 -12.89 -15.08 15.38
N PRO A 248 -11.83 -14.68 14.65
CA PRO A 248 -10.80 -15.62 14.20
C PRO A 248 -9.99 -16.21 15.38
N PRO A 249 -9.83 -17.55 15.44
CA PRO A 249 -9.05 -18.19 16.49
C PRO A 249 -7.59 -17.72 16.49
N ARG A 250 -7.07 -17.39 17.67
CA ARG A 250 -5.72 -16.88 17.87
C ARG A 250 -4.97 -17.67 18.94
N CYS A 251 -3.70 -17.97 18.66
CA CYS A 251 -2.83 -18.61 19.64
C CYS A 251 -2.75 -17.79 20.93
N LYS A 252 -2.93 -18.46 22.09
CA LYS A 252 -2.86 -17.81 23.40
C LYS A 252 -1.49 -17.24 23.72
N THR A 253 -0.41 -17.79 23.15
CA THR A 253 0.99 -17.41 23.44
C THR A 253 1.48 -16.34 22.45
N CYS A 254 1.59 -16.64 21.16
CA CYS A 254 2.17 -15.73 20.17
C CYS A 254 1.12 -14.87 19.46
N ARG A 255 -0.18 -15.07 19.73
CA ARG A 255 -1.29 -14.35 19.13
C ARG A 255 -1.37 -14.47 17.60
N ALA A 256 -0.68 -15.47 16.99
CA ALA A 256 -0.85 -15.79 15.58
C ALA A 256 -2.26 -16.28 15.30
N TYR A 257 -2.72 -16.02 14.09
CA TYR A 257 -4.01 -16.52 13.62
C TYR A 257 -3.89 -17.95 13.17
N ILE A 258 -4.99 -18.70 13.27
CA ILE A 258 -5.10 -20.05 12.75
C ILE A 258 -4.77 -20.07 11.26
N ASN A 259 -4.15 -21.16 10.78
CA ASN A 259 -3.66 -21.28 9.41
C ASN A 259 -3.55 -22.76 9.00
N PRO A 260 -3.30 -23.09 7.72
CA PRO A 260 -3.28 -24.46 7.22
C PRO A 260 -2.30 -25.41 7.89
N TRP A 261 -1.27 -24.87 8.54
CA TRP A 261 -0.18 -25.64 9.17
C TRP A 261 -0.43 -25.93 10.65
N CYS A 262 -1.56 -25.49 11.19
CA CYS A 262 -1.97 -25.80 12.56
C CYS A 262 -2.47 -27.23 12.67
N LEU A 263 -2.18 -27.93 13.77
CA LEU A 263 -2.59 -29.30 14.03
C LEU A 263 -3.69 -29.34 15.09
N PHE A 264 -4.76 -30.07 14.85
CA PHE A 264 -5.81 -30.30 15.83
C PHE A 264 -5.54 -31.58 16.60
N VAL A 265 -5.75 -31.54 17.90
CA VAL A 265 -5.47 -32.65 18.84
C VAL A 265 -6.64 -32.82 19.83
N GLU A 266 -6.60 -33.91 20.64
CA GLU A 266 -7.62 -34.20 21.67
C GLU A 266 -9.06 -34.19 21.10
N GLY A 267 -9.26 -34.89 19.98
CA GLY A 267 -10.59 -34.96 19.35
C GLY A 267 -11.11 -33.63 18.75
N GLY A 268 -10.26 -32.66 18.56
CA GLY A 268 -10.63 -31.33 18.02
C GLY A 268 -10.83 -30.25 19.08
N MET A 269 -10.65 -30.55 20.36
CA MET A 269 -10.80 -29.60 21.45
C MET A 269 -9.64 -28.61 21.58
N LYS A 270 -8.44 -29.00 21.10
CA LYS A 270 -7.25 -28.14 21.10
C LYS A 270 -6.59 -28.11 19.74
N TRP A 271 -5.86 -27.05 19.49
CA TRP A 271 -5.01 -26.92 18.31
C TRP A 271 -3.62 -26.45 18.70
N ILE A 272 -2.62 -26.94 17.98
CA ILE A 272 -1.21 -26.61 18.14
C ILE A 272 -0.85 -25.53 17.11
N CYS A 273 -0.36 -24.41 17.60
CA CYS A 273 0.08 -23.30 16.75
C CYS A 273 1.31 -23.71 15.93
N SER A 274 1.24 -23.56 14.59
CA SER A 274 2.36 -23.83 13.70
C SER A 274 3.58 -22.96 14.01
N LEU A 275 3.39 -21.67 14.34
CA LEU A 275 4.47 -20.73 14.62
C LEU A 275 5.23 -21.09 15.90
N CYS A 276 4.55 -21.20 17.05
CA CYS A 276 5.22 -21.32 18.34
C CYS A 276 5.09 -22.69 19.02
N GLY A 277 4.33 -23.63 18.44
CA GLY A 277 4.12 -24.96 19.02
C GLY A 277 3.22 -25.00 20.25
N ALA A 278 2.69 -23.88 20.72
CA ALA A 278 1.82 -23.84 21.90
C ALA A 278 0.42 -24.38 21.58
N ALA A 279 -0.13 -25.21 22.48
CA ALA A 279 -1.50 -25.67 22.38
C ALA A 279 -2.47 -24.58 22.89
N SER A 280 -3.54 -24.36 22.14
CA SER A 280 -4.62 -23.43 22.44
C SER A 280 -5.95 -24.17 22.39
N GLU A 281 -6.91 -23.77 23.21
CA GLU A 281 -8.27 -24.31 23.17
C GLU A 281 -9.00 -23.84 21.92
N VAL A 282 -9.87 -24.70 21.40
CA VAL A 282 -10.75 -24.36 20.27
C VAL A 282 -12.01 -23.70 20.84
N PRO A 283 -12.41 -22.50 20.39
CA PRO A 283 -13.67 -21.89 20.76
C PRO A 283 -14.86 -22.83 20.47
N GLN A 284 -15.90 -22.77 21.29
CA GLN A 284 -17.03 -23.70 21.20
C GLN A 284 -17.77 -23.58 19.85
N ASP A 285 -17.90 -22.39 19.32
CA ASP A 285 -18.50 -22.06 18.03
C ASP A 285 -17.62 -22.48 16.83
N TYR A 286 -16.34 -22.74 17.08
CA TYR A 286 -15.37 -23.21 16.08
C TYR A 286 -15.05 -24.70 16.20
N PHE A 287 -15.62 -25.40 17.18
CA PHE A 287 -15.34 -26.83 17.42
C PHE A 287 -15.85 -27.70 16.27
N CYS A 288 -15.06 -28.71 15.89
CA CYS A 288 -15.44 -29.79 14.99
C CYS A 288 -14.68 -31.08 15.34
N ASN A 289 -15.35 -32.21 15.22
CA ASN A 289 -14.75 -33.52 15.45
C ASN A 289 -13.66 -33.83 14.41
N LEU A 290 -12.71 -34.66 14.82
CA LEU A 290 -11.67 -35.17 13.93
C LEU A 290 -12.08 -36.52 13.35
N ASP A 291 -11.67 -36.76 12.11
CA ASP A 291 -11.76 -38.07 11.47
C ASP A 291 -10.71 -39.07 12.02
N ILE A 292 -10.71 -40.30 11.52
CA ILE A 292 -9.73 -41.34 11.91
C ILE A 292 -8.28 -40.96 11.56
N ASN A 293 -8.05 -39.98 10.66
CA ASN A 293 -6.75 -39.49 10.27
C ASN A 293 -6.34 -38.25 11.07
N GLY A 294 -7.12 -37.85 12.06
CA GLY A 294 -6.89 -36.65 12.85
C GLY A 294 -7.18 -35.34 12.12
N ARG A 295 -7.97 -35.38 11.05
CA ARG A 295 -8.38 -34.18 10.28
C ARG A 295 -9.79 -33.76 10.69
N ARG A 296 -10.04 -32.46 10.61
CA ARG A 296 -11.39 -31.94 10.85
C ARG A 296 -12.35 -32.39 9.77
N ALA A 297 -13.54 -32.77 10.15
CA ALA A 297 -14.57 -33.19 9.21
C ALA A 297 -15.07 -32.06 8.30
N ASP A 298 -14.93 -30.78 8.77
CA ASP A 298 -15.32 -29.56 8.03
C ASP A 298 -14.15 -28.88 7.30
N LEU A 299 -13.02 -29.56 7.11
CA LEU A 299 -11.77 -28.98 6.58
C LEU A 299 -11.96 -28.28 5.22
N GLU A 300 -12.73 -28.88 4.33
CA GLU A 300 -13.00 -28.35 2.97
C GLU A 300 -13.87 -27.08 2.99
N LEU A 301 -14.66 -26.90 4.04
CA LEU A 301 -15.50 -25.72 4.25
C LEU A 301 -14.77 -24.57 4.96
N ARG A 302 -13.51 -24.79 5.34
CA ARG A 302 -12.69 -23.87 6.14
C ARG A 302 -11.50 -23.33 5.32
N PRO A 303 -11.68 -22.24 4.59
CA PRO A 303 -10.61 -21.69 3.76
C PRO A 303 -9.36 -21.32 4.59
N GLU A 304 -9.53 -20.90 5.83
CA GLU A 304 -8.42 -20.60 6.74
C GLU A 304 -7.53 -21.79 7.10
N LEU A 305 -8.01 -23.02 6.85
CA LEU A 305 -7.27 -24.26 7.08
C LEU A 305 -6.73 -24.88 5.79
N THR A 306 -7.04 -24.30 4.64
CA THR A 306 -6.64 -24.80 3.32
C THR A 306 -5.79 -23.80 2.53
N HIS A 307 -6.01 -22.50 2.73
CA HIS A 307 -5.33 -21.42 2.00
C HIS A 307 -4.32 -20.70 2.88
N GLY A 308 -3.17 -20.40 2.29
CA GLY A 308 -2.12 -19.58 2.94
C GLY A 308 -2.49 -18.10 3.02
N SER A 309 -3.44 -17.64 2.19
CA SER A 309 -4.00 -16.29 2.23
C SER A 309 -5.49 -16.34 2.49
N VAL A 310 -5.97 -15.62 3.53
CA VAL A 310 -7.38 -15.62 3.93
C VAL A 310 -7.78 -14.27 4.54
N ASP A 311 -8.99 -13.81 4.26
CA ASP A 311 -9.66 -12.73 4.97
C ASP A 311 -10.60 -13.32 6.04
N PHE A 312 -10.58 -12.76 7.24
CA PHE A 312 -11.51 -13.10 8.31
C PHE A 312 -12.53 -11.99 8.53
N CYS A 313 -13.79 -12.38 8.65
CA CYS A 313 -14.79 -11.51 9.28
C CYS A 313 -14.45 -11.31 10.74
N VAL A 314 -14.58 -10.09 11.24
CA VAL A 314 -14.21 -9.78 12.63
C VAL A 314 -15.33 -9.06 13.38
N PRO A 315 -15.51 -9.35 14.68
CA PRO A 315 -16.49 -8.70 15.54
C PRO A 315 -16.05 -7.26 15.92
N ARG A 316 -16.92 -6.57 16.67
CA ARG A 316 -16.76 -5.16 17.07
C ARG A 316 -15.47 -4.87 17.84
N GLU A 317 -14.94 -5.84 18.57
CA GLU A 317 -13.69 -5.70 19.35
C GLU A 317 -12.47 -5.41 18.48
N TYR A 318 -12.58 -5.65 17.17
CA TYR A 318 -11.54 -5.34 16.18
C TYR A 318 -11.72 -3.97 15.51
N TRP A 319 -12.75 -3.21 15.86
CA TRP A 319 -12.93 -1.89 15.30
C TRP A 319 -11.81 -0.94 15.72
N ALA A 320 -11.51 0.03 14.86
CA ALA A 320 -10.44 0.97 15.12
C ALA A 320 -10.78 1.88 16.32
N VAL A 321 -9.81 2.09 17.18
CA VAL A 321 -9.93 3.01 18.32
C VAL A 321 -9.64 4.42 17.82
N GLN A 322 -10.47 5.39 18.22
CA GLN A 322 -10.24 6.80 17.94
C GLN A 322 -9.13 7.33 18.85
N ALA A 323 -8.01 7.74 18.26
CA ALA A 323 -6.99 8.45 19.02
C ALA A 323 -7.51 9.82 19.48
N PRO A 324 -7.17 10.27 20.69
CA PRO A 324 -7.47 11.63 21.10
C PRO A 324 -6.71 12.59 20.18
N THR A 325 -7.45 13.44 19.48
CA THR A 325 -6.89 14.46 18.58
C THR A 325 -7.24 15.85 19.13
N ASP A 326 -6.31 16.79 19.03
CA ASP A 326 -6.54 18.19 19.40
C ASP A 326 -7.65 18.85 18.57
N VAL A 327 -8.07 18.17 17.50
CA VAL A 327 -9.10 18.60 16.54
C VAL A 327 -10.54 18.43 17.09
N SER A 328 -10.73 17.68 18.17
CA SER A 328 -12.06 17.50 18.78
C SER A 328 -12.69 18.81 19.29
N SER A 329 -11.91 19.87 19.48
CA SER A 329 -12.38 21.21 19.81
C SER A 329 -12.89 22.00 18.59
N MET A 330 -12.58 21.57 17.37
CA MET A 330 -12.94 22.29 16.12
C MET A 330 -14.32 21.95 15.59
N LEU A 331 -14.96 20.89 16.11
CA LEU A 331 -16.27 20.46 15.66
C LEU A 331 -17.30 20.69 16.75
N PRO A 332 -18.38 21.41 16.50
CA PRO A 332 -19.58 21.23 17.29
C PRO A 332 -20.02 19.77 17.18
N VAL A 333 -20.20 19.10 18.31
CA VAL A 333 -20.52 17.66 18.44
C VAL A 333 -21.70 17.21 17.53
N ALA A 334 -22.53 18.14 17.09
CA ALA A 334 -23.66 17.92 16.21
C ALA A 334 -23.31 17.74 14.72
N SER A 335 -22.08 18.08 14.27
CA SER A 335 -21.77 18.14 12.83
C SER A 335 -21.26 16.83 12.24
N VAL A 336 -20.96 15.82 13.05
CA VAL A 336 -20.40 14.51 12.58
C VAL A 336 -21.50 13.47 12.38
N VAL A 337 -22.73 13.80 12.71
CA VAL A 337 -23.86 12.87 12.60
C VAL A 337 -24.67 13.26 11.38
N PRO A 338 -24.97 12.32 10.43
CA PRO A 338 -25.81 12.63 9.26
C PRO A 338 -27.11 13.30 9.71
N ALA A 339 -27.66 14.19 8.89
CA ALA A 339 -28.89 14.96 9.17
C ALA A 339 -30.09 14.12 9.65
N TYR A 340 -30.08 12.82 9.36
CA TYR A 340 -31.04 11.84 9.87
C TYR A 340 -31.06 11.71 11.41
N THR A 341 -29.97 12.11 12.10
CA THR A 341 -29.90 12.05 13.57
C THR A 341 -30.16 13.40 14.25
N ALA A 342 -30.27 14.48 13.50
CA ALA A 342 -30.60 15.80 14.09
C ALA A 342 -32.05 15.87 14.65
N GLU A 343 -32.98 15.05 14.12
CA GLU A 343 -34.33 14.89 14.68
C GLU A 343 -34.37 13.97 15.91
N LEU A 344 -33.25 13.31 16.23
CA LEU A 344 -33.11 12.28 17.26
C LEU A 344 -32.46 12.79 18.56
N SER A 345 -32.42 14.09 18.78
CA SER A 345 -31.79 14.71 19.94
C SER A 345 -32.51 14.48 21.30
N THR A 346 -33.63 13.75 21.29
CA THR A 346 -34.23 13.24 22.53
C THR A 346 -34.24 11.71 22.50
N SER A 347 -33.72 11.08 23.54
CA SER A 347 -33.58 9.61 23.65
C SER A 347 -34.89 8.84 23.42
N THR A 348 -36.03 9.46 23.65
CA THR A 348 -37.38 8.91 23.38
C THR A 348 -37.72 8.84 21.91
N GLY A 349 -37.35 9.83 21.09
CA GLY A 349 -37.62 9.81 19.64
C GLY A 349 -36.82 8.78 18.89
N PHE A 350 -35.64 8.41 19.38
CA PHE A 350 -34.80 7.40 18.77
C PHE A 350 -35.35 5.98 18.96
N GLN A 351 -35.79 5.68 20.18
CA GLN A 351 -36.39 4.37 20.46
C GLN A 351 -37.69 4.16 19.66
N GLU A 352 -38.56 5.19 19.56
CA GLU A 352 -39.77 5.13 18.74
C GLU A 352 -39.50 4.92 17.24
N SER A 353 -38.37 5.44 16.74
CA SER A 353 -38.00 5.24 15.31
C SER A 353 -37.48 3.83 15.06
N ILE A 354 -36.77 3.22 16.00
CA ILE A 354 -36.35 1.81 15.95
C ILE A 354 -37.58 0.91 16.01
N ASP A 355 -38.52 1.19 16.91
CA ASP A 355 -39.76 0.43 17.08
C ASP A 355 -40.70 0.54 15.85
N ARG A 356 -40.66 1.70 15.12
CA ARG A 356 -41.36 1.84 13.83
C ARG A 356 -40.72 1.00 12.73
N LEU A 357 -39.38 0.84 12.70
CA LEU A 357 -38.69 -0.01 11.73
C LEU A 357 -38.97 -1.50 11.95
N ASP A 358 -39.22 -1.93 13.19
CA ASP A 358 -39.60 -3.28 13.55
C ASP A 358 -41.03 -3.65 13.08
N ASN A 359 -41.91 -2.63 12.93
CA ASN A 359 -43.31 -2.80 12.54
C ASN A 359 -43.57 -2.62 11.03
N MET A 360 -42.55 -2.38 10.21
CA MET A 360 -42.69 -2.29 8.76
C MET A 360 -42.69 -3.67 8.09
N ASP A 361 -43.85 -4.17 7.74
CA ASP A 361 -44.02 -5.33 6.86
C ASP A 361 -43.61 -4.95 5.42
N SER A 362 -42.36 -5.25 5.07
CA SER A 362 -41.83 -4.98 3.73
C SER A 362 -41.82 -6.24 2.87
N HIS A 363 -42.42 -6.14 1.70
CA HIS A 363 -42.58 -7.26 0.75
C HIS A 363 -41.35 -7.54 -0.13
N SER A 364 -40.21 -6.88 0.03
CA SER A 364 -39.01 -7.12 -0.75
C SER A 364 -37.78 -7.39 0.14
N GLU A 365 -36.93 -8.35 -0.28
CA GLU A 365 -35.68 -8.67 0.45
C GLU A 365 -34.67 -7.50 0.50
N ALA A 366 -34.66 -6.68 -0.56
CA ALA A 366 -33.79 -5.49 -0.61
C ALA A 366 -34.16 -4.46 0.47
N THR A 367 -35.47 -4.29 0.75
CA THR A 367 -35.96 -3.39 1.78
C THR A 367 -35.67 -3.94 3.19
N LYS A 368 -35.74 -5.27 3.38
CA LYS A 368 -35.36 -5.94 4.63
C LYS A 368 -33.86 -5.79 4.92
N THR A 369 -33.02 -5.88 3.90
CA THR A 369 -31.56 -5.73 4.04
C THR A 369 -31.20 -4.29 4.36
N ALA A 370 -31.86 -3.31 3.71
CA ALA A 370 -31.66 -1.89 3.99
C ALA A 370 -32.15 -1.50 5.40
N ALA A 371 -33.30 -2.03 5.84
CA ALA A 371 -33.82 -1.80 7.18
C ALA A 371 -32.92 -2.43 8.26
N LYS A 372 -32.37 -3.63 8.01
CA LYS A 372 -31.40 -4.29 8.90
C LYS A 372 -30.09 -3.50 9.01
N ALA A 373 -29.60 -2.94 7.90
CA ALA A 373 -28.41 -2.10 7.89
C ALA A 373 -28.66 -0.76 8.62
N ALA A 374 -29.82 -0.14 8.42
CA ALA A 374 -30.20 1.09 9.12
C ALA A 374 -30.36 0.87 10.63
N LYS A 375 -30.93 -0.27 11.05
CA LYS A 375 -31.04 -0.68 12.45
C LYS A 375 -29.67 -0.88 13.10
N ALA A 376 -28.75 -1.57 12.41
CA ALA A 376 -27.39 -1.78 12.90
C ALA A 376 -26.63 -0.45 13.05
N ALA A 377 -26.78 0.46 12.09
CA ALA A 377 -26.22 1.80 12.16
C ALA A 377 -26.83 2.64 13.31
N GLY A 378 -28.14 2.49 13.53
CA GLY A 378 -28.86 3.15 14.62
C GLY A 378 -28.40 2.69 16.01
N HIS A 379 -28.24 1.39 16.23
CA HIS A 379 -27.70 0.84 17.49
C HIS A 379 -26.25 1.28 17.73
N ALA A 380 -25.41 1.31 16.71
CA ALA A 380 -24.04 1.80 16.81
C ALA A 380 -23.97 3.29 17.19
N ALA A 381 -24.91 4.12 16.71
CA ALA A 381 -25.00 5.53 17.07
C ALA A 381 -25.50 5.74 18.53
N LEU A 382 -26.45 4.94 18.98
CA LEU A 382 -26.96 4.99 20.37
C LEU A 382 -25.88 4.60 21.38
N ASP A 383 -25.08 3.57 21.07
CA ASP A 383 -23.96 3.14 21.90
C ASP A 383 -22.86 4.22 21.99
N THR A 384 -22.69 5.01 20.94
CA THR A 384 -21.72 6.11 20.90
C THR A 384 -22.17 7.29 21.79
N LEU A 385 -23.48 7.54 21.88
CA LEU A 385 -24.06 8.60 22.72
C LEU A 385 -24.09 8.27 24.23
N ASN A 386 -24.11 6.96 24.57
CA ASN A 386 -24.14 6.48 25.95
C ASN A 386 -22.74 6.29 26.57
N LEU A 387 -21.66 6.51 25.82
CA LEU A 387 -20.30 6.43 26.33
C LEU A 387 -19.97 7.64 27.19
N GLY A 388 -19.98 7.45 28.51
CA GLY A 388 -19.60 8.47 29.50
C GLY A 388 -18.18 8.99 29.31
N LYS A 389 -17.95 10.22 29.80
CA LYS A 389 -16.63 10.89 29.76
C LYS A 389 -15.53 9.97 30.30
N GLY A 390 -14.66 9.49 29.45
CA GLY A 390 -13.49 8.66 29.77
C GLY A 390 -13.39 7.31 29.04
N GLN A 391 -14.39 6.92 28.24
CA GLN A 391 -14.29 5.71 27.41
C GLN A 391 -13.69 6.04 26.04
N THR A 392 -12.79 5.17 25.59
CA THR A 392 -12.22 5.24 24.23
C THR A 392 -13.34 5.10 23.19
N THR A 393 -13.52 6.11 22.36
CA THR A 393 -14.48 6.06 21.26
C THR A 393 -13.96 5.12 20.18
N VAL A 394 -14.84 4.26 19.66
CA VAL A 394 -14.53 3.29 18.63
C VAL A 394 -15.10 3.78 17.31
N ARG A 395 -14.29 3.78 16.27
CA ARG A 395 -14.71 4.14 14.90
C ARG A 395 -15.49 2.98 14.27
N ALA A 396 -16.76 3.20 13.99
CA ALA A 396 -17.56 2.24 13.22
C ALA A 396 -17.04 2.16 11.77
N PRO A 397 -16.85 0.95 11.21
CA PRO A 397 -16.44 0.78 9.82
C PRO A 397 -17.52 1.38 8.89
N ARG A 398 -17.09 2.13 7.88
CA ARG A 398 -17.93 2.80 6.86
C ARG A 398 -17.29 2.65 5.49
N PRO A 399 -18.05 2.83 4.41
CA PRO A 399 -17.45 2.98 3.08
C PRO A 399 -16.45 4.13 3.02
N LEU A 400 -15.43 3.99 2.19
CA LEU A 400 -14.28 4.92 2.11
C LEU A 400 -14.77 6.32 1.74
N THR A 401 -14.38 7.30 2.53
CA THR A 401 -14.69 8.72 2.31
C THR A 401 -13.50 9.41 1.64
N HIS A 402 -13.77 10.25 0.64
CA HIS A 402 -12.75 11.00 -0.08
C HIS A 402 -12.89 12.50 0.15
N VAL A 403 -11.81 13.15 0.53
CA VAL A 403 -11.72 14.61 0.61
C VAL A 403 -10.75 15.09 -0.47
N PHE A 404 -11.16 16.07 -1.26
CA PHE A 404 -10.35 16.72 -2.28
C PHE A 404 -10.01 18.13 -1.84
N LEU A 405 -8.72 18.40 -1.61
CA LEU A 405 -8.19 19.74 -1.35
C LEU A 405 -7.53 20.27 -2.61
N ILE A 406 -8.08 21.35 -3.19
CA ILE A 406 -7.66 21.86 -4.49
C ILE A 406 -7.11 23.27 -4.31
N ASP A 407 -5.84 23.47 -4.68
CA ASP A 407 -5.19 24.77 -4.76
C ASP A 407 -5.78 25.60 -5.90
N VAL A 408 -6.34 26.77 -5.57
CA VAL A 408 -6.89 27.75 -6.51
C VAL A 408 -6.05 29.02 -6.62
N SER A 409 -4.79 28.96 -6.18
CA SER A 409 -3.83 30.04 -6.33
C SER A 409 -3.58 30.40 -7.79
N PHE A 410 -3.02 31.61 -8.02
CA PHE A 410 -2.60 32.06 -9.33
C PHE A 410 -1.73 31.03 -10.07
N SER A 411 -0.83 30.35 -9.38
CA SER A 411 0.03 29.32 -9.98
C SER A 411 -0.76 28.14 -10.52
N SER A 412 -1.76 27.64 -9.79
CA SER A 412 -2.62 26.52 -10.17
C SER A 412 -3.49 26.86 -11.38
N VAL A 413 -4.07 28.05 -11.38
CA VAL A 413 -4.89 28.55 -12.50
C VAL A 413 -4.05 28.72 -13.75
N ARG A 414 -2.90 29.39 -13.63
CA ARG A 414 -2.04 29.75 -14.77
C ARG A 414 -1.41 28.52 -15.44
N CYS A 415 -0.98 27.51 -14.68
CA CYS A 415 -0.40 26.28 -15.26
C CYS A 415 -1.45 25.30 -15.78
N GLY A 416 -2.75 25.56 -15.57
CA GLY A 416 -3.84 24.69 -15.98
C GLY A 416 -4.03 23.46 -15.10
N ALA A 417 -3.40 23.44 -13.92
CA ALA A 417 -3.57 22.35 -12.96
C ALA A 417 -5.00 22.30 -12.44
N LEU A 418 -5.62 23.44 -12.09
CA LEU A 418 -7.01 23.50 -11.60
C LEU A 418 -7.98 22.83 -12.58
N GLN A 419 -7.94 23.19 -13.86
CA GLN A 419 -8.82 22.62 -14.88
C GLN A 419 -8.61 21.11 -15.06
N THR A 420 -7.34 20.68 -15.00
CA THR A 420 -7.01 19.25 -15.14
C THR A 420 -7.47 18.44 -13.93
N CYS A 421 -7.26 18.95 -12.72
CA CYS A 421 -7.67 18.30 -11.47
C CYS A 421 -9.21 18.15 -11.40
N VAL A 422 -9.93 19.22 -11.71
CA VAL A 422 -11.40 19.21 -11.77
C VAL A 422 -11.92 18.15 -12.76
N ARG A 423 -11.34 18.11 -13.96
CA ARG A 423 -11.67 17.10 -14.98
C ARG A 423 -11.34 15.69 -14.51
N ALA A 424 -10.18 15.51 -13.85
CA ALA A 424 -9.76 14.22 -13.32
C ALA A 424 -10.70 13.71 -12.22
N ILE A 425 -11.10 14.57 -11.29
CA ILE A 425 -12.06 14.25 -10.23
C ILE A 425 -13.42 13.87 -10.84
N LYS A 426 -13.93 14.69 -11.77
CA LYS A 426 -15.19 14.41 -12.44
C LYS A 426 -15.19 13.05 -13.16
N GLN A 427 -14.10 12.74 -13.87
CA GLN A 427 -13.96 11.45 -14.56
C GLN A 427 -13.75 10.27 -13.60
N ALA A 428 -13.14 10.48 -12.45
CA ALA A 428 -12.99 9.44 -11.44
C ALA A 428 -14.34 9.12 -10.75
N LEU A 429 -15.16 10.12 -10.49
CA LEU A 429 -16.48 9.95 -9.84
C LEU A 429 -17.56 9.39 -10.79
N TYR A 430 -17.60 9.86 -12.04
CA TYR A 430 -18.74 9.63 -12.94
C TYR A 430 -18.38 8.96 -14.28
N GLY A 431 -17.10 8.69 -14.53
CA GLY A 431 -16.61 8.16 -15.80
C GLY A 431 -16.56 9.19 -16.93
N THR A 432 -16.28 8.73 -18.13
CA THR A 432 -16.33 9.54 -19.35
C THR A 432 -17.71 9.37 -20.03
N GLU A 433 -18.16 10.37 -20.78
CA GLU A 433 -19.44 10.33 -21.52
C GLU A 433 -19.54 9.11 -22.45
N VAL A 434 -18.42 8.65 -23.02
CA VAL A 434 -18.36 7.47 -23.88
C VAL A 434 -18.61 6.16 -23.11
N GLN A 435 -18.28 6.12 -21.81
CA GLN A 435 -18.48 4.94 -20.96
C GLN A 435 -19.87 4.90 -20.33
N ALA A 436 -20.47 6.07 -20.12
CA ALA A 436 -21.85 6.19 -19.62
C ALA A 436 -22.92 5.74 -20.63
N SER A 437 -22.59 5.70 -21.92
CA SER A 437 -23.51 5.29 -23.00
C SER A 437 -23.57 3.78 -23.25
N ASN A 438 -22.74 2.96 -22.61
CA ASN A 438 -22.85 1.51 -22.69
C ASN A 438 -23.93 1.01 -21.75
N GLU A 439 -25.09 0.73 -22.30
CA GLU A 439 -26.32 0.24 -21.64
C GLU A 439 -26.21 -1.14 -20.95
N SER A 440 -25.04 -1.75 -20.92
CA SER A 440 -24.81 -2.92 -20.09
C SER A 440 -24.60 -2.46 -18.64
N GLY A 441 -25.64 -2.56 -17.83
CA GLY A 441 -25.74 -2.15 -16.42
C GLY A 441 -24.75 -2.79 -15.45
N VAL A 442 -23.47 -2.82 -15.81
CA VAL A 442 -22.35 -3.16 -14.93
C VAL A 442 -21.82 -1.84 -14.38
N PRO A 443 -21.93 -1.59 -13.06
CA PRO A 443 -21.31 -0.43 -12.44
C PRO A 443 -19.79 -0.66 -12.43
N GLY A 444 -19.13 -0.28 -13.53
CA GLY A 444 -17.66 -0.37 -13.68
C GLY A 444 -16.95 0.92 -13.27
N PHE A 445 -17.66 1.97 -12.94
CA PHE A 445 -17.12 3.28 -12.58
C PHE A 445 -17.86 3.86 -11.39
N GLY A 446 -17.10 4.54 -10.52
CA GLY A 446 -17.62 5.22 -9.36
C GLY A 446 -17.19 4.58 -8.05
N LEU A 447 -17.37 5.33 -7.00
CA LEU A 447 -17.07 4.89 -5.63
C LEU A 447 -18.07 3.81 -5.18
N PRO A 448 -17.68 2.94 -4.23
CA PRO A 448 -18.59 1.99 -3.61
C PRO A 448 -19.83 2.68 -3.04
N PRO A 449 -21.00 2.01 -3.04
CA PRO A 449 -22.22 2.57 -2.45
C PRO A 449 -22.03 3.00 -1.00
N GLY A 450 -22.53 4.18 -0.64
CA GLY A 450 -22.38 4.76 0.69
C GLY A 450 -21.04 5.49 0.94
N SER A 451 -20.13 5.51 -0.04
CA SER A 451 -18.95 6.38 0.00
C SER A 451 -19.38 7.84 -0.02
N GLN A 452 -18.61 8.68 0.68
CA GLN A 452 -18.87 10.11 0.74
C GLN A 452 -17.72 10.89 0.13
N VAL A 453 -18.05 12.07 -0.42
CA VAL A 453 -17.07 13.00 -0.97
C VAL A 453 -17.23 14.38 -0.34
N CYS A 454 -16.09 15.08 -0.24
CA CYS A 454 -16.00 16.48 0.18
C CYS A 454 -15.03 17.20 -0.75
N ILE A 455 -15.38 18.42 -1.16
CA ILE A 455 -14.52 19.28 -1.98
C ILE A 455 -14.27 20.56 -1.20
N ILE A 456 -12.98 20.91 -1.04
CA ILE A 456 -12.52 22.14 -0.41
C ILE A 456 -11.48 22.74 -1.33
N THR A 457 -11.57 24.02 -1.64
CA THR A 457 -10.52 24.74 -2.35
C THR A 457 -9.80 25.70 -1.39
N PHE A 458 -8.54 25.98 -1.66
CA PHE A 458 -7.75 26.86 -0.81
C PHE A 458 -6.74 27.70 -1.61
N ASP A 459 -6.51 28.89 -1.13
CA ASP A 459 -5.40 29.78 -1.44
C ASP A 459 -4.90 30.42 -0.15
N GLN A 460 -4.88 31.75 0.00
CA GLN A 460 -4.69 32.40 1.30
C GLN A 460 -5.88 32.23 2.26
N ALA A 461 -7.04 31.83 1.73
CA ALA A 461 -8.27 31.52 2.46
C ALA A 461 -8.70 30.08 2.15
N MET A 462 -9.70 29.57 2.87
CA MET A 462 -10.33 28.28 2.55
C MET A 462 -11.77 28.49 2.10
N HIS A 463 -12.18 27.69 1.10
CA HIS A 463 -13.52 27.74 0.54
C HIS A 463 -14.18 26.39 0.72
N PHE A 464 -15.26 26.36 1.51
CA PHE A 464 -16.07 25.18 1.79
C PHE A 464 -17.31 25.22 0.90
N TYR A 465 -17.72 24.07 0.45
CA TYR A 465 -18.89 23.94 -0.42
C TYR A 465 -19.95 23.09 0.24
N ASN A 466 -21.15 23.66 0.42
CA ASN A 466 -22.32 22.89 0.74
C ASN A 466 -22.81 22.21 -0.54
N LEU A 467 -22.78 20.88 -0.54
CA LEU A 467 -23.10 20.01 -1.68
C LEU A 467 -24.40 19.23 -1.44
N ASP A 468 -25.28 19.72 -0.54
CA ASP A 468 -26.52 19.03 -0.22
C ASP A 468 -27.35 18.77 -1.49
N PRO A 469 -27.89 17.55 -1.68
CA PRO A 469 -28.63 17.19 -2.89
C PRO A 469 -29.94 17.98 -3.10
N SER A 470 -30.41 18.68 -2.08
CA SER A 470 -31.59 19.55 -2.21
C SER A 470 -31.31 20.91 -2.88
N LEU A 471 -30.01 21.24 -3.05
CA LEU A 471 -29.59 22.50 -3.66
C LEU A 471 -29.54 22.39 -5.19
N GLU A 472 -29.84 23.47 -5.89
CA GLU A 472 -29.63 23.56 -7.33
C GLU A 472 -28.17 23.85 -7.68
N GLN A 473 -27.46 24.58 -6.82
CA GLN A 473 -26.06 24.97 -6.98
C GLN A 473 -25.33 24.89 -5.64
N ALA A 474 -24.02 24.59 -5.70
CA ALA A 474 -23.17 24.57 -4.50
C ALA A 474 -23.10 25.94 -3.84
N GLN A 475 -23.23 25.98 -2.54
CA GLN A 475 -23.07 27.21 -1.75
C GLN A 475 -21.64 27.28 -1.20
N MET A 476 -20.90 28.34 -1.52
CA MET A 476 -19.53 28.55 -1.06
C MET A 476 -19.49 29.38 0.23
N LEU A 477 -18.77 28.88 1.24
CA LEU A 477 -18.45 29.62 2.47
C LEU A 477 -16.94 29.84 2.55
N ILE A 478 -16.55 31.06 2.80
CA ILE A 478 -15.14 31.46 2.84
C ILE A 478 -14.72 31.60 4.30
N MET A 479 -13.62 30.94 4.66
CA MET A 479 -12.94 31.10 5.94
C MET A 479 -11.57 31.75 5.72
N ALA A 480 -11.38 32.92 6.31
CA ALA A 480 -10.18 33.74 6.14
C ALA A 480 -9.17 33.59 7.29
N ASP A 481 -9.60 33.11 8.46
CA ASP A 481 -8.71 32.89 9.61
C ASP A 481 -7.97 31.56 9.46
N MET A 482 -6.70 31.63 9.09
CA MET A 482 -5.83 30.47 8.88
C MET A 482 -5.06 30.05 10.13
N GLU A 483 -5.00 30.88 11.16
CA GLU A 483 -4.27 30.55 12.41
C GLU A 483 -5.15 29.68 13.33
N ASP A 484 -6.47 29.89 13.35
CA ASP A 484 -7.44 29.08 14.08
C ASP A 484 -8.55 28.56 13.14
N PRO A 485 -8.24 27.56 12.30
CA PRO A 485 -9.16 27.05 11.30
C PRO A 485 -10.30 26.23 11.93
N PHE A 486 -11.53 26.49 11.50
CA PHE A 486 -12.74 25.75 11.92
C PHE A 486 -13.57 25.33 10.72
N ILE A 487 -14.53 24.43 10.92
CA ILE A 487 -15.44 23.98 9.88
C ILE A 487 -16.72 24.81 9.95
N PRO A 488 -17.02 25.68 8.95
CA PRO A 488 -18.13 26.61 9.04
C PRO A 488 -19.50 25.99 8.70
N ILE A 489 -19.52 24.72 8.26
CA ILE A 489 -20.71 24.03 7.76
C ILE A 489 -20.95 22.79 8.62
N SER A 490 -22.18 22.65 9.13
CA SER A 490 -22.57 21.47 9.93
C SER A 490 -23.21 20.34 9.10
N GLY A 491 -23.67 20.61 7.89
CA GLY A 491 -24.30 19.62 6.98
C GLY A 491 -24.02 19.94 5.53
N GLY A 492 -24.15 18.95 4.65
CA GLY A 492 -23.91 19.11 3.20
C GLY A 492 -22.43 19.21 2.79
N LEU A 493 -21.48 19.02 3.74
CA LEU A 493 -20.05 19.02 3.43
C LEU A 493 -19.58 17.65 2.94
N LEU A 494 -19.99 16.59 3.62
CA LEU A 494 -19.78 15.19 3.22
C LEU A 494 -21.08 14.67 2.62
N VAL A 495 -21.06 14.34 1.33
CA VAL A 495 -22.25 13.91 0.60
C VAL A 495 -22.01 12.65 -0.20
N ASP A 496 -23.08 11.93 -0.49
CA ASP A 496 -23.05 10.84 -1.46
C ASP A 496 -22.87 11.42 -2.88
N PRO A 497 -21.83 11.02 -3.62
CA PRO A 497 -21.54 11.60 -4.92
C PRO A 497 -22.63 11.36 -5.96
N TRP A 498 -23.41 10.29 -5.84
CA TRP A 498 -24.50 9.99 -6.75
C TRP A 498 -25.77 10.80 -6.44
N ALA A 499 -26.12 10.93 -5.16
CA ALA A 499 -27.25 11.73 -4.73
C ALA A 499 -27.04 13.23 -5.05
N SER A 500 -25.82 13.74 -4.86
CA SER A 500 -25.45 15.15 -5.09
C SER A 500 -24.81 15.39 -6.45
N ARG A 501 -24.95 14.48 -7.42
CA ARG A 501 -24.24 14.54 -8.70
C ARG A 501 -24.38 15.88 -9.42
N HIS A 502 -25.62 16.39 -9.53
CA HIS A 502 -25.89 17.63 -10.23
C HIS A 502 -25.18 18.85 -9.58
N VAL A 503 -25.14 18.91 -8.23
CA VAL A 503 -24.47 19.98 -7.49
C VAL A 503 -22.95 19.86 -7.66
N ILE A 504 -22.40 18.64 -7.56
CA ILE A 504 -20.95 18.39 -7.69
C ILE A 504 -20.48 18.66 -9.12
N GLU A 505 -21.19 18.16 -10.14
CA GLU A 505 -20.82 18.44 -11.54
C GLU A 505 -20.93 19.92 -11.87
N GLY A 506 -21.95 20.61 -11.37
CA GLY A 506 -22.10 22.08 -11.48
C GLY A 506 -20.88 22.80 -10.87
N LEU A 507 -20.57 22.50 -9.61
CA LEU A 507 -19.40 23.06 -8.93
C LEU A 507 -18.11 22.83 -9.71
N LEU A 508 -17.83 21.58 -10.09
CA LEU A 508 -16.60 21.24 -10.79
C LEU A 508 -16.48 21.93 -12.15
N ASN A 509 -17.57 22.13 -12.85
CA ASN A 509 -17.57 22.90 -14.12
C ASN A 509 -17.30 24.38 -13.91
N ASP A 510 -17.78 24.97 -12.81
CA ASP A 510 -17.71 26.41 -12.53
C ASP A 510 -16.39 26.82 -11.86
N LEU A 511 -15.73 25.92 -11.11
CA LEU A 511 -14.51 26.22 -10.37
C LEU A 511 -13.42 26.92 -11.23
N PRO A 512 -13.07 26.43 -12.43
CA PRO A 512 -12.07 27.09 -13.25
C PRO A 512 -12.43 28.52 -13.64
N ASN A 513 -13.72 28.79 -13.85
CA ASN A 513 -14.20 30.13 -14.23
C ASN A 513 -14.25 31.06 -13.01
N ASN A 514 -14.67 30.54 -11.84
CA ASN A 514 -14.77 31.32 -10.61
C ASN A 514 -13.40 31.87 -10.17
N PHE A 515 -12.32 31.10 -10.39
CA PHE A 515 -10.96 31.49 -10.02
C PHE A 515 -10.11 31.91 -11.22
N ALA A 516 -10.65 32.07 -12.44
CA ALA A 516 -9.90 32.43 -13.65
C ALA A 516 -9.07 33.70 -13.51
N ASN A 517 -9.56 34.68 -12.74
CA ASN A 517 -8.91 35.96 -12.49
C ASN A 517 -8.18 36.02 -11.13
N SER A 518 -7.91 34.89 -10.48
CA SER A 518 -7.18 34.87 -9.21
C SER A 518 -5.79 35.47 -9.39
N THR A 519 -5.45 36.40 -8.52
CA THR A 519 -4.10 37.00 -8.41
C THR A 519 -3.38 36.57 -7.15
N VAL A 520 -4.02 35.76 -6.31
CA VAL A 520 -3.47 35.26 -5.04
C VAL A 520 -2.39 34.22 -5.32
N ALA A 521 -1.15 34.53 -4.93
CA ALA A 521 0.02 33.68 -5.16
C ALA A 521 0.30 32.73 -3.98
N GLU A 522 -0.38 32.91 -2.87
CA GLU A 522 -0.15 32.24 -1.61
C GLU A 522 -1.06 31.01 -1.44
N ALA A 523 -0.60 30.04 -0.62
CA ALA A 523 -1.37 28.85 -0.27
C ALA A 523 -1.28 28.57 1.23
N SER A 524 -2.42 28.20 1.84
CA SER A 524 -2.58 27.88 3.27
C SER A 524 -2.73 26.37 3.51
N LEU A 525 -1.84 25.56 2.90
CA LEU A 525 -1.95 24.08 2.94
C LEU A 525 -2.06 23.51 4.35
N GLY A 526 -1.31 24.06 5.32
CA GLY A 526 -1.30 23.54 6.67
C GLY A 526 -2.66 23.67 7.37
N ALA A 527 -3.31 24.84 7.23
CA ALA A 527 -4.67 25.06 7.71
C ALA A 527 -5.67 24.16 7.00
N ALA A 528 -5.59 24.08 5.65
CA ALA A 528 -6.47 23.24 4.85
C ALA A 528 -6.34 21.73 5.22
N SER A 529 -5.11 21.25 5.42
CA SER A 529 -4.88 19.86 5.85
C SER A 529 -5.40 19.58 7.27
N ARG A 530 -5.25 20.54 8.20
CA ARG A 530 -5.76 20.42 9.56
C ARG A 530 -7.31 20.41 9.57
N THR A 531 -7.93 21.23 8.75
CA THR A 531 -9.38 21.23 8.60
C THR A 531 -9.91 19.93 7.97
N ALA A 532 -9.22 19.41 6.94
CA ALA A 532 -9.56 18.10 6.36
C ALA A 532 -9.43 16.96 7.39
N GLN A 533 -8.44 17.04 8.29
CA GLN A 533 -8.34 16.13 9.43
C GLN A 533 -9.58 16.21 10.32
N GLY A 534 -10.07 17.42 10.59
CA GLY A 534 -11.32 17.64 11.33
C GLY A 534 -12.54 17.03 10.63
N VAL A 535 -12.66 17.19 9.31
CA VAL A 535 -13.74 16.59 8.51
C VAL A 535 -13.74 15.08 8.58
N LEU A 536 -12.55 14.46 8.56
CA LEU A 536 -12.37 12.99 8.59
C LEU A 536 -12.24 12.43 10.02
N ASN A 537 -12.31 13.27 11.05
CA ASN A 537 -12.17 12.85 12.43
C ASN A 537 -13.30 11.87 12.83
N GLY A 538 -12.92 10.73 13.41
CA GLY A 538 -13.87 9.68 13.80
C GLY A 538 -14.40 8.84 12.63
N ILE A 539 -14.10 9.20 11.38
CA ILE A 539 -14.54 8.49 10.16
C ILE A 539 -13.39 7.70 9.55
N GLY A 540 -12.21 8.34 9.39
CA GLY A 540 -11.13 7.88 8.53
C GLY A 540 -11.43 8.14 7.07
N GLY A 541 -10.50 7.79 6.17
CA GLY A 541 -10.72 8.00 4.75
C GLY A 541 -9.46 8.34 3.96
N GLN A 542 -9.65 9.02 2.85
CA GLN A 542 -8.58 9.39 1.93
C GLN A 542 -8.63 10.89 1.61
N LEU A 543 -7.51 11.56 1.84
CA LEU A 543 -7.31 12.97 1.54
C LEU A 543 -6.47 13.09 0.27
N ASN A 544 -6.97 13.79 -0.75
CA ASN A 544 -6.29 14.02 -2.01
C ASN A 544 -6.00 15.53 -2.17
N ILE A 545 -4.72 15.89 -2.13
CA ILE A 545 -4.25 17.27 -2.14
C ILE A 545 -3.66 17.59 -3.51
N PHE A 546 -4.09 18.69 -4.12
CA PHE A 546 -3.53 19.23 -5.36
C PHE A 546 -2.87 20.56 -5.05
N LEU A 547 -1.56 20.69 -5.28
CA LEU A 547 -0.77 21.84 -4.84
C LEU A 547 0.20 22.31 -5.93
N SER A 548 0.16 23.58 -6.27
CA SER A 548 0.98 24.19 -7.34
C SER A 548 2.04 25.16 -6.82
N THR A 549 1.90 25.64 -5.59
CA THR A 549 2.81 26.62 -4.98
C THR A 549 3.25 26.20 -3.59
N ILE A 550 4.38 26.74 -3.12
CA ILE A 550 4.84 26.51 -1.75
C ILE A 550 3.88 27.15 -0.75
N PRO A 551 3.47 26.47 0.32
CA PRO A 551 2.59 27.07 1.33
C PRO A 551 3.35 28.10 2.17
N THR A 552 2.91 29.35 2.11
CA THR A 552 3.56 30.50 2.77
C THR A 552 2.75 31.11 3.89
N VAL A 553 1.47 30.72 4.03
CA VAL A 553 0.51 31.28 4.98
C VAL A 553 0.01 30.21 5.96
N GLY A 554 -0.32 30.62 7.18
CA GLY A 554 -0.90 29.78 8.22
C GLY A 554 0.06 28.77 8.85
N PRO A 555 -0.47 27.80 9.60
CA PRO A 555 0.32 26.74 10.23
C PRO A 555 1.13 25.95 9.20
N GLY A 556 2.36 25.58 9.55
CA GLY A 556 3.24 24.83 8.64
C GLY A 556 3.74 25.60 7.42
N LYS A 557 3.73 26.95 7.49
CA LYS A 557 4.30 27.78 6.42
C LYS A 557 5.76 27.47 6.17
N LEU A 558 6.12 27.38 4.90
CA LEU A 558 7.45 27.03 4.43
C LEU A 558 8.12 28.21 3.72
N ARG A 559 9.45 28.21 3.70
CA ARG A 559 10.26 29.18 2.99
C ARG A 559 11.04 28.48 1.89
N HIS A 560 11.33 29.24 0.84
CA HIS A 560 12.24 28.76 -0.19
C HIS A 560 13.63 28.56 0.43
N ARG A 561 14.17 27.34 0.35
CA ARG A 561 15.47 26.96 0.96
C ARG A 561 16.43 26.29 -0.02
N GLU A 562 16.07 26.20 -1.29
CA GLU A 562 16.95 25.62 -2.30
C GLU A 562 18.17 26.53 -2.53
N ASP A 563 19.35 25.97 -2.28
CA ASP A 563 20.63 26.62 -2.53
C ASP A 563 21.51 25.68 -3.37
N THR A 564 21.72 26.08 -4.63
CA THR A 564 22.56 25.31 -5.56
C THR A 564 24.00 25.14 -5.09
N LYS A 565 24.47 26.00 -4.16
CA LYS A 565 25.81 25.88 -3.57
C LYS A 565 25.96 24.67 -2.66
N LEU A 566 24.84 24.13 -2.16
CA LEU A 566 24.83 22.94 -1.31
C LEU A 566 24.95 21.65 -2.13
N TYR A 567 24.59 21.67 -3.41
CA TYR A 567 24.56 20.49 -4.26
C TYR A 567 25.93 19.84 -4.41
N GLY A 568 25.99 18.53 -4.26
CA GLY A 568 27.22 17.75 -4.30
C GLY A 568 28.16 17.94 -3.11
N THR A 569 27.74 18.67 -2.06
CA THR A 569 28.47 18.84 -0.80
C THR A 569 27.89 17.94 0.30
N ASP A 570 28.64 17.77 1.41
CA ASP A 570 28.14 17.06 2.59
C ASP A 570 26.91 17.71 3.25
N ASN A 571 26.64 18.97 2.93
CA ASN A 571 25.49 19.74 3.43
C ASN A 571 24.22 19.56 2.58
N GLU A 572 24.29 18.95 1.41
CA GLU A 572 23.14 18.65 0.56
C GLU A 572 22.08 17.82 1.30
N LYS A 573 22.51 16.92 2.19
CA LYS A 573 21.63 16.12 3.03
C LYS A 573 20.65 16.93 3.90
N ASN A 574 20.98 18.19 4.21
CA ASN A 574 20.09 19.07 4.96
C ASN A 574 18.82 19.45 4.17
N LEU A 575 18.85 19.29 2.86
CA LEU A 575 17.69 19.52 1.98
C LEU A 575 16.74 18.30 1.93
N PHE A 576 17.20 17.11 2.37
CA PHE A 576 16.40 15.87 2.34
C PHE A 576 15.49 15.71 3.58
N GLY A 577 15.76 16.45 4.65
CA GLY A 577 14.92 16.49 5.84
C GLY A 577 13.84 17.57 5.78
N PRO A 578 12.80 17.49 6.61
CA PRO A 578 11.75 18.50 6.67
C PRO A 578 12.31 19.84 7.18
N GLN A 579 11.78 20.95 6.64
CA GLN A 579 12.10 22.29 7.13
C GLN A 579 11.47 22.56 8.51
N ASP A 580 10.26 22.03 8.71
CA ASP A 580 9.46 22.15 9.91
C ASP A 580 8.85 20.78 10.28
N PRO A 581 8.79 20.38 11.56
CA PRO A 581 8.20 19.12 11.99
C PRO A 581 6.66 19.07 11.86
N PHE A 582 6.00 20.16 11.48
CA PHE A 582 4.54 20.26 11.36
C PHE A 582 3.94 19.14 10.50
N TYR A 583 4.41 18.99 9.26
CA TYR A 583 3.88 18.00 8.32
C TYR A 583 4.20 16.56 8.72
N LEU A 584 5.31 16.34 9.42
CA LEU A 584 5.63 15.03 10.00
C LEU A 584 4.65 14.66 11.12
N LYS A 585 4.38 15.60 12.04
CA LYS A 585 3.39 15.40 13.12
C LYS A 585 2.01 15.15 12.54
N LEU A 586 1.59 15.99 11.60
CA LEU A 586 0.30 15.89 10.94
C LEU A 586 0.14 14.56 10.19
N GLY A 587 1.19 14.05 9.53
CA GLY A 587 1.23 12.74 8.90
C GLY A 587 1.03 11.59 9.89
N ASN A 588 1.66 11.65 11.06
CA ASN A 588 1.46 10.68 12.13
C ASN A 588 0.01 10.72 12.68
N GLU A 589 -0.53 11.92 12.87
CA GLU A 589 -1.93 12.11 13.32
C GLU A 589 -2.91 11.55 12.28
N PHE A 590 -2.67 11.76 10.99
CA PHE A 590 -3.46 11.15 9.91
C PHE A 590 -3.40 9.63 9.93
N ALA A 591 -2.20 9.05 10.09
CA ALA A 591 -2.05 7.60 10.20
C ALA A 591 -2.89 7.02 11.34
N LEU A 592 -2.79 7.62 12.54
CA LEU A 592 -3.56 7.22 13.73
C LEU A 592 -5.08 7.49 13.58
N ALA A 593 -5.46 8.53 12.84
CA ALA A 593 -6.85 8.81 12.50
C ALA A 593 -7.42 7.90 11.41
N GLY A 594 -6.61 7.02 10.81
CA GLY A 594 -7.03 6.15 9.72
C GLY A 594 -7.28 6.90 8.40
N VAL A 595 -6.55 7.99 8.18
CA VAL A 595 -6.63 8.84 6.98
C VAL A 595 -5.36 8.70 6.17
N GLY A 596 -5.47 8.29 4.91
CA GLY A 596 -4.36 8.30 3.97
C GLY A 596 -4.31 9.60 3.17
N VAL A 597 -3.13 10.14 2.95
CA VAL A 597 -2.93 11.44 2.27
C VAL A 597 -2.17 11.25 0.97
N ASN A 598 -2.80 11.56 -0.17
CA ASN A 598 -2.13 11.63 -1.46
C ASN A 598 -1.87 13.08 -1.82
N VAL A 599 -0.68 13.36 -2.36
CA VAL A 599 -0.29 14.73 -2.71
C VAL A 599 0.15 14.79 -4.18
N PHE A 600 -0.52 15.62 -4.95
CA PHE A 600 -0.18 15.94 -6.34
C PHE A 600 0.49 17.30 -6.40
N PHE A 601 1.74 17.35 -6.78
CA PHE A 601 2.52 18.56 -6.91
C PHE A 601 2.62 19.03 -8.36
N PHE A 602 2.32 20.31 -8.60
CA PHE A 602 2.42 20.95 -9.92
C PHE A 602 3.34 22.18 -9.87
N PRO A 603 4.59 22.07 -9.41
CA PRO A 603 5.45 23.22 -9.26
C PRO A 603 5.88 23.80 -10.62
N SER A 604 5.78 25.14 -10.76
CA SER A 604 6.34 25.84 -11.90
C SER A 604 7.87 25.94 -11.81
N GLN A 605 8.42 26.12 -10.60
CA GLN A 605 9.85 26.24 -10.34
C GLN A 605 10.28 25.35 -9.16
N TYR A 606 9.74 25.58 -7.96
CA TYR A 606 10.16 24.95 -6.72
C TYR A 606 8.98 24.58 -5.83
N ILE A 607 9.09 23.44 -5.15
CA ILE A 607 8.22 23.04 -4.04
C ILE A 607 9.00 22.17 -3.05
N ASP A 608 8.72 22.28 -1.75
CA ASP A 608 9.42 21.50 -0.73
C ASP A 608 8.77 20.13 -0.49
N VAL A 609 9.05 19.19 -1.40
CA VAL A 609 8.58 17.80 -1.31
C VAL A 609 9.09 17.13 -0.04
N ALA A 610 10.31 17.47 0.40
CA ALA A 610 10.93 16.87 1.59
C ALA A 610 10.21 17.23 2.89
N SER A 611 9.49 18.37 2.94
CA SER A 611 8.66 18.72 4.09
C SER A 611 7.24 18.19 3.95
N ILE A 612 6.56 18.51 2.84
CA ILE A 612 5.13 18.23 2.66
C ILE A 612 4.88 16.72 2.43
N GLY A 613 5.78 16.04 1.72
CA GLY A 613 5.66 14.60 1.40
C GLY A 613 5.61 13.68 2.61
N TYR A 614 6.05 14.15 3.79
CA TYR A 614 5.92 13.35 5.02
C TYR A 614 4.47 13.04 5.40
N MET A 615 3.51 13.89 5.04
CA MET A 615 2.09 13.56 5.25
C MET A 615 1.71 12.28 4.51
N ALA A 616 2.10 12.17 3.25
CA ALA A 616 1.85 10.98 2.44
C ALA A 616 2.63 9.76 2.96
N ALA A 617 3.93 9.92 3.22
CA ALA A 617 4.81 8.83 3.66
C ALA A 617 4.35 8.19 4.98
N GLN A 618 3.96 8.99 5.98
CA GLN A 618 3.53 8.49 7.28
C GLN A 618 2.11 7.90 7.26
N SER A 619 1.20 8.52 6.49
CA SER A 619 -0.20 8.10 6.45
C SER A 619 -0.51 6.97 5.46
N GLY A 620 0.49 6.53 4.70
CA GLY A 620 0.32 5.47 3.72
C GLY A 620 -0.25 5.91 2.37
N GLY A 621 -0.25 7.20 2.05
CA GLY A 621 -0.60 7.71 0.73
C GLY A 621 0.57 7.75 -0.25
N GLN A 622 0.44 8.54 -1.31
CA GLN A 622 1.43 8.66 -2.39
C GLN A 622 1.72 10.11 -2.74
N VAL A 623 2.91 10.34 -3.29
CA VAL A 623 3.33 11.64 -3.83
C VAL A 623 3.45 11.53 -5.34
N PHE A 624 2.76 12.41 -6.06
CA PHE A 624 2.84 12.57 -7.50
C PHE A 624 3.50 13.91 -7.83
N PHE A 625 4.48 13.89 -8.69
CA PHE A 625 5.30 15.07 -8.97
C PHE A 625 5.30 15.40 -10.46
N HIS A 626 4.70 16.54 -10.81
CA HIS A 626 4.52 17.03 -12.19
C HIS A 626 5.22 18.39 -12.36
N PRO A 627 6.55 18.42 -12.44
CA PRO A 627 7.28 19.69 -12.56
C PRO A 627 7.02 20.35 -13.93
N ARG A 628 6.82 21.66 -13.93
CA ARG A 628 6.50 22.43 -15.15
C ARG A 628 5.33 21.82 -15.89
N PHE A 629 4.26 21.58 -15.15
CA PHE A 629 3.06 20.94 -15.67
C PHE A 629 2.51 21.65 -16.92
N ASP A 630 2.13 20.86 -17.92
CA ASP A 630 1.45 21.30 -19.13
C ASP A 630 0.21 20.44 -19.35
N PRO A 631 -1.00 21.02 -19.40
CA PRO A 631 -2.25 20.26 -19.51
C PRO A 631 -2.36 19.38 -20.76
N VAL A 632 -1.70 19.79 -21.85
CA VAL A 632 -1.74 19.05 -23.13
C VAL A 632 -0.81 17.85 -23.08
N ARG A 633 0.39 18.02 -22.52
CA ARG A 633 1.40 16.97 -22.43
C ARG A 633 1.11 15.99 -21.29
N ASP A 634 0.79 16.51 -20.09
CA ASP A 634 0.78 15.74 -18.84
C ASP A 634 -0.65 15.45 -18.34
N GLY A 635 -1.67 16.13 -18.91
CA GLY A 635 -3.03 16.08 -18.38
C GLY A 635 -3.64 14.68 -18.37
N SER A 636 -3.41 13.88 -19.41
CA SER A 636 -3.89 12.49 -19.47
C SER A 636 -3.29 11.61 -18.37
N ARG A 637 -2.03 11.84 -18.03
CA ARG A 637 -1.33 11.14 -16.95
C ARG A 637 -1.94 11.48 -15.60
N VAL A 638 -2.15 12.75 -15.29
CA VAL A 638 -2.79 13.19 -14.03
C VAL A 638 -4.19 12.59 -13.89
N ILE A 639 -4.97 12.60 -14.97
CA ILE A 639 -6.31 11.99 -14.98
C ILE A 639 -6.22 10.50 -14.62
N ALA A 640 -5.33 9.76 -15.27
CA ALA A 640 -5.16 8.32 -15.00
C ALA A 640 -4.67 8.05 -13.56
N GLU A 641 -3.77 8.88 -13.02
CA GLU A 641 -3.28 8.77 -11.64
C GLU A 641 -4.41 9.03 -10.62
N VAL A 642 -5.24 10.05 -10.83
CA VAL A 642 -6.38 10.36 -9.95
C VAL A 642 -7.43 9.24 -10.03
N GLN A 643 -7.77 8.77 -11.24
CA GLN A 643 -8.69 7.65 -11.42
C GLN A 643 -8.16 6.40 -10.71
N ARG A 644 -6.87 6.08 -10.87
CA ARG A 644 -6.26 4.94 -10.19
C ARG A 644 -6.35 5.03 -8.68
N ILE A 645 -6.06 6.20 -8.08
CA ILE A 645 -6.13 6.40 -6.63
C ILE A 645 -7.55 6.28 -6.09
N VAL A 646 -8.53 6.81 -6.82
CA VAL A 646 -9.92 6.84 -6.37
C VAL A 646 -10.60 5.48 -6.54
N LEU A 647 -10.28 4.74 -7.63
CA LEU A 647 -11.00 3.52 -8.02
C LEU A 647 -10.31 2.22 -7.64
N ARG A 648 -8.99 2.23 -7.37
CA ARG A 648 -8.29 0.99 -7.00
C ARG A 648 -8.72 0.48 -5.63
N GLU A 649 -8.60 -0.84 -5.43
CA GLU A 649 -8.82 -1.45 -4.13
C GLU A 649 -7.90 -0.82 -3.08
N THR A 650 -8.50 -0.21 -2.08
CA THR A 650 -7.80 0.50 -1.01
C THR A 650 -8.36 0.08 0.34
N ALA A 651 -7.50 -0.44 1.18
CA ALA A 651 -7.76 -0.67 2.59
C ALA A 651 -7.50 0.60 3.39
N TYR A 652 -8.28 0.88 4.44
CA TYR A 652 -8.04 2.00 5.33
C TYR A 652 -8.15 1.60 6.81
N ASN A 653 -7.73 2.46 7.74
CA ASN A 653 -7.57 2.10 9.15
C ASN A 653 -6.70 0.85 9.32
N VAL A 654 -5.50 0.84 8.77
CA VAL A 654 -4.68 -0.35 8.64
C VAL A 654 -3.71 -0.49 9.82
N THR A 655 -3.74 -1.65 10.46
CA THR A 655 -2.71 -2.09 11.42
C THR A 655 -2.14 -3.40 10.96
N LEU A 656 -0.82 -3.50 10.82
CA LEU A 656 -0.14 -4.66 10.28
C LEU A 656 0.94 -5.15 11.25
N ARG A 657 1.03 -6.47 11.42
CA ARG A 657 2.08 -7.12 12.23
C ARG A 657 2.60 -8.37 11.55
N ILE A 658 3.94 -8.50 11.51
CA ILE A 658 4.63 -9.73 11.09
C ILE A 658 4.97 -10.55 12.32
N ARG A 659 4.70 -11.86 12.24
CA ARG A 659 5.09 -12.87 13.21
C ARG A 659 5.94 -13.91 12.53
N CYS A 660 6.95 -14.41 13.22
CA CYS A 660 7.82 -15.49 12.78
C CYS A 660 7.97 -16.56 13.86
N SER A 661 8.43 -17.74 13.46
CA SER A 661 8.73 -18.82 14.39
C SER A 661 9.75 -18.40 15.46
N PRO A 662 9.68 -18.96 16.69
CA PRO A 662 10.70 -18.77 17.71
C PRO A 662 12.10 -19.09 17.17
N GLY A 663 13.08 -18.31 17.57
CA GLY A 663 14.43 -18.34 17.01
C GLY A 663 14.64 -17.36 15.86
N LEU A 664 13.57 -16.69 15.39
CA LEU A 664 13.62 -15.60 14.41
C LEU A 664 12.92 -14.35 14.93
N ARG A 665 13.43 -13.18 14.55
CA ARG A 665 12.79 -11.90 14.88
C ARG A 665 12.89 -10.89 13.75
N VAL A 666 11.89 -10.06 13.63
CA VAL A 666 11.90 -8.87 12.76
C VAL A 666 12.78 -7.81 13.42
N VAL A 667 13.80 -7.33 12.72
CA VAL A 667 14.75 -6.34 13.24
C VAL A 667 14.47 -4.95 12.70
N LYS A 668 14.14 -4.86 11.42
CA LYS A 668 13.93 -3.57 10.75
C LYS A 668 12.90 -3.73 9.64
N GLN A 669 12.12 -2.71 9.44
CA GLN A 669 11.15 -2.62 8.38
C GLN A 669 11.50 -1.43 7.48
N PHE A 670 11.30 -1.57 6.17
CA PHE A 670 11.61 -0.57 5.16
C PHE A 670 10.38 -0.31 4.30
N GLY A 671 9.91 0.91 4.30
CA GLY A 671 8.72 1.35 3.58
C GLY A 671 8.24 2.70 4.09
N GLU A 672 7.11 3.15 3.57
CA GLU A 672 6.46 4.41 3.94
C GLU A 672 5.24 4.11 4.81
N PHE A 673 5.37 4.29 6.11
CA PHE A 673 4.34 4.04 7.13
C PHE A 673 4.77 4.60 8.48
N HIS A 674 3.82 4.75 9.38
CA HIS A 674 4.07 5.04 10.79
C HIS A 674 4.31 3.74 11.57
N LEU A 675 5.41 3.71 12.36
CA LEU A 675 5.72 2.58 13.26
C LEU A 675 5.17 2.88 14.65
N HIS A 676 4.19 2.09 15.07
CA HIS A 676 3.72 2.11 16.45
C HIS A 676 4.48 1.07 17.27
N GLY A 677 5.43 1.53 18.09
CA GLY A 677 6.35 0.64 18.81
C GLY A 677 7.40 -0.01 17.90
N ALA A 678 7.83 -1.23 18.24
CA ALA A 678 8.92 -1.91 17.55
C ALA A 678 8.46 -2.80 16.38
N THR A 679 7.21 -3.22 16.35
CA THR A 679 6.73 -4.29 15.45
C THR A 679 5.50 -3.95 14.63
N ASP A 680 4.67 -3.00 15.10
CA ASP A 680 3.40 -2.72 14.47
C ASP A 680 3.53 -1.57 13.49
N ILE A 681 3.03 -1.78 12.29
CA ILE A 681 2.85 -0.76 11.28
C ILE A 681 1.42 -0.24 11.41
N GLU A 682 1.26 1.06 11.58
CA GLU A 682 -0.03 1.75 11.51
C GLU A 682 -0.03 2.73 10.34
N THR A 683 -1.13 2.75 9.60
CA THR A 683 -1.25 3.65 8.45
C THR A 683 -2.71 3.94 8.15
N GLY A 684 -2.96 5.12 7.63
CA GLY A 684 -4.30 5.55 7.23
C GLY A 684 -4.87 4.71 6.12
N THR A 685 -4.09 4.50 5.05
CA THR A 685 -4.50 3.70 3.89
C THR A 685 -3.38 2.76 3.43
N TRP A 686 -3.79 1.67 2.77
CA TRP A 686 -2.90 0.72 2.10
C TRP A 686 -3.56 0.22 0.83
N ASP A 687 -2.95 0.44 -0.29
CA ASP A 687 -3.47 0.06 -1.60
C ASP A 687 -2.75 -1.15 -2.21
N ALA A 688 -3.22 -1.59 -3.38
CA ALA A 688 -2.69 -2.75 -4.09
C ALA A 688 -1.22 -2.60 -4.52
N ASP A 689 -0.73 -1.37 -4.70
CA ASP A 689 0.64 -1.12 -5.19
C ASP A 689 1.66 -1.00 -4.05
N LYS A 690 1.19 -0.87 -2.82
CA LYS A 690 2.04 -0.59 -1.67
C LYS A 690 2.79 -1.82 -1.18
N THR A 691 4.12 -1.68 -1.07
CA THR A 691 5.02 -2.75 -0.64
C THR A 691 5.94 -2.29 0.48
N PHE A 692 6.34 -3.22 1.32
CA PHE A 692 7.39 -2.99 2.30
C PHE A 692 8.29 -4.21 2.44
N SER A 693 9.45 -4.04 3.05
CA SER A 693 10.38 -5.14 3.34
C SER A 693 10.67 -5.23 4.83
N ALA A 694 10.79 -6.45 5.33
CA ALA A 694 11.15 -6.72 6.72
C ALA A 694 12.42 -7.56 6.79
N LEU A 695 13.43 -7.06 7.50
CA LEU A 695 14.67 -7.78 7.78
C LEU A 695 14.46 -8.73 8.95
N ILE A 696 14.77 -9.99 8.74
CA ILE A 696 14.70 -11.05 9.74
C ILE A 696 16.11 -11.39 10.22
N ARG A 697 16.28 -11.64 11.51
CA ARG A 697 17.52 -12.18 12.09
C ARG A 697 17.21 -13.33 13.03
N HIS A 698 18.21 -14.18 13.21
CA HIS A 698 18.16 -15.21 14.23
C HIS A 698 18.17 -14.59 15.62
N ASP A 699 17.38 -15.17 16.51
CA ASP A 699 17.29 -14.93 17.95
C ASP A 699 17.48 -16.24 18.73
N GLY A 700 17.85 -17.29 18.02
CA GLY A 700 18.11 -18.64 18.50
C GLY A 700 18.35 -19.60 17.34
N ARG A 701 18.57 -20.87 17.67
CA ARG A 701 18.71 -21.95 16.70
C ARG A 701 17.34 -22.43 16.25
N LEU A 702 17.17 -22.72 14.97
CA LEU A 702 16.01 -23.40 14.40
C LEU A 702 16.25 -24.90 14.32
N GLU A 703 15.20 -25.69 14.50
CA GLU A 703 15.23 -27.14 14.36
C GLU A 703 15.01 -27.53 12.89
N GLU A 704 15.91 -28.35 12.33
CA GLU A 704 15.81 -28.81 10.93
C GLU A 704 14.63 -29.79 10.69
N SER A 705 14.12 -30.38 11.77
CA SER A 705 12.95 -31.28 11.74
C SER A 705 11.63 -30.51 11.58
N ARG A 706 11.65 -29.19 11.75
CA ARG A 706 10.47 -28.32 11.69
C ARG A 706 10.63 -27.29 10.58
N GLU A 707 9.51 -26.82 10.08
CA GLU A 707 9.50 -25.67 9.17
C GLU A 707 9.56 -24.36 9.95
N ALA A 708 10.14 -23.32 9.34
CA ALA A 708 10.05 -21.96 9.82
C ALA A 708 8.81 -21.30 9.20
N TYR A 709 8.00 -20.66 10.03
CA TYR A 709 6.74 -20.05 9.64
C TYR A 709 6.80 -18.53 9.76
N PHE A 710 6.18 -17.86 8.80
CA PHE A 710 5.97 -16.42 8.79
C PHE A 710 4.49 -16.16 8.60
N GLN A 711 3.94 -15.23 9.36
CA GLN A 711 2.57 -14.77 9.21
C GLN A 711 2.52 -13.25 9.22
N CYS A 712 2.04 -12.66 8.12
CA CYS A 712 1.68 -11.27 8.04
C CYS A 712 0.17 -11.15 8.28
N ALA A 713 -0.22 -10.46 9.34
CA ALA A 713 -1.62 -10.22 9.68
C ALA A 713 -1.93 -8.72 9.57
N ILE A 714 -2.96 -8.40 8.81
CA ILE A 714 -3.39 -7.03 8.50
C ILE A 714 -4.83 -6.85 8.95
N LEU A 715 -5.05 -6.01 9.95
CA LEU A 715 -6.37 -5.56 10.37
C LEU A 715 -6.70 -4.28 9.60
N TYR A 716 -7.81 -4.28 8.84
CA TYR A 716 -8.13 -3.20 7.92
C TYR A 716 -9.64 -3.05 7.71
N THR A 717 -10.07 -1.91 7.20
CA THR A 717 -11.42 -1.68 6.69
C THR A 717 -11.36 -1.65 5.16
N THR A 718 -12.26 -2.37 4.50
CA THR A 718 -12.38 -2.37 3.02
C THR A 718 -12.93 -1.03 2.54
N ALA A 719 -12.80 -0.74 1.24
CA ALA A 719 -13.43 0.41 0.61
C ALA A 719 -14.96 0.39 0.73
N THR A 720 -15.56 -0.81 0.88
CA THR A 720 -17.00 -1.01 1.08
C THR A 720 -17.46 -0.88 2.53
N GLY A 721 -16.53 -0.66 3.48
CA GLY A 721 -16.86 -0.43 4.88
C GLY A 721 -16.93 -1.67 5.75
N GLU A 722 -16.33 -2.78 5.35
CA GLU A 722 -16.25 -3.98 6.18
C GLU A 722 -14.91 -4.06 6.91
N ARG A 723 -14.96 -4.37 8.20
CA ARG A 723 -13.75 -4.59 8.99
C ARG A 723 -13.31 -6.03 8.87
N ARG A 724 -12.04 -6.27 8.45
CA ARG A 724 -11.49 -7.60 8.19
C ARG A 724 -10.08 -7.74 8.74
N VAL A 725 -9.66 -9.00 8.93
CA VAL A 725 -8.25 -9.36 9.12
C VAL A 725 -7.81 -10.21 7.95
N ARG A 726 -6.84 -9.72 7.17
CA ARG A 726 -6.15 -10.51 6.15
C ARG A 726 -4.92 -11.17 6.75
N CYS A 727 -4.78 -12.47 6.55
CA CYS A 727 -3.60 -13.24 6.97
C CYS A 727 -2.93 -13.86 5.77
N HIS A 728 -1.62 -13.63 5.64
CA HIS A 728 -0.75 -14.34 4.71
C HIS A 728 0.21 -15.20 5.52
N THR A 729 0.22 -16.51 5.28
CA THR A 729 1.07 -17.47 5.99
C THR A 729 2.00 -18.15 5.01
N LEU A 730 3.28 -18.26 5.36
CA LEU A 730 4.30 -18.90 4.57
C LEU A 730 5.11 -19.86 5.46
N ALA A 731 5.26 -21.09 5.01
CA ALA A 731 6.09 -22.12 5.60
C ALA A 731 7.30 -22.40 4.72
N THR A 732 8.50 -22.51 5.31
CA THR A 732 9.73 -22.81 4.60
C THR A 732 10.59 -23.79 5.41
N PRO A 733 11.29 -24.76 4.78
CA PRO A 733 12.14 -25.69 5.49
C PRO A 733 13.36 -24.98 6.07
N VAL A 734 13.92 -25.63 7.09
CA VAL A 734 15.15 -25.23 7.76
C VAL A 734 16.29 -26.14 7.32
N SER A 735 17.48 -25.59 7.08
CA SER A 735 18.67 -26.38 6.74
C SER A 735 19.94 -25.77 7.31
N SER A 736 20.84 -26.64 7.80
CA SER A 736 22.23 -26.29 8.15
C SER A 736 23.15 -26.28 6.94
N VAL A 737 22.69 -26.80 5.78
CA VAL A 737 23.46 -26.90 4.56
C VAL A 737 23.39 -25.58 3.78
N LEU A 738 24.52 -24.87 3.72
CA LEU A 738 24.61 -23.56 3.06
C LEU A 738 24.25 -23.63 1.56
N GLY A 739 24.57 -24.74 0.87
CA GLY A 739 24.19 -24.97 -0.53
C GLY A 739 22.68 -24.87 -0.77
N ASN A 740 21.86 -25.31 0.19
CA ASN A 740 20.39 -25.24 0.07
C ASN A 740 19.89 -23.79 0.20
N VAL A 741 20.55 -22.98 1.04
CA VAL A 741 20.20 -21.55 1.18
C VAL A 741 20.36 -20.82 -0.15
N PHE A 742 21.45 -21.13 -0.90
CA PHE A 742 21.68 -20.55 -2.22
C PHE A 742 20.81 -21.16 -3.31
N ARG A 743 20.56 -22.49 -3.26
CA ARG A 743 19.71 -23.17 -4.26
C ARG A 743 18.31 -22.58 -4.33
N TYR A 744 17.73 -22.24 -3.21
CA TYR A 744 16.38 -21.70 -3.09
C TYR A 744 16.37 -20.18 -2.86
N ALA A 745 17.44 -19.48 -3.24
CA ALA A 745 17.52 -18.04 -3.16
C ALA A 745 16.65 -17.37 -4.24
N ASP A 746 15.99 -16.30 -3.84
CA ASP A 746 15.23 -15.43 -4.74
C ASP A 746 15.97 -14.10 -4.93
N MET A 747 16.54 -13.95 -6.12
CA MET A 747 17.35 -12.78 -6.44
C MET A 747 16.51 -11.50 -6.55
N ASP A 748 15.30 -11.57 -7.10
CA ASP A 748 14.40 -10.42 -7.24
C ASP A 748 14.03 -9.87 -5.86
N SER A 749 13.73 -10.79 -4.93
CA SER A 749 13.44 -10.44 -3.55
C SER A 749 14.65 -9.81 -2.85
N ALA A 750 15.86 -10.33 -3.06
CA ALA A 750 17.09 -9.77 -2.50
C ALA A 750 17.37 -8.36 -3.07
N VAL A 751 17.19 -8.16 -4.37
CA VAL A 751 17.36 -6.86 -5.03
C VAL A 751 16.34 -5.85 -4.49
N ALA A 752 15.05 -6.23 -4.37
CA ALA A 752 14.00 -5.37 -3.84
C ALA A 752 14.30 -4.93 -2.40
N TYR A 753 14.78 -5.85 -1.56
CA TYR A 753 15.21 -5.52 -0.20
C TYR A 753 16.37 -4.51 -0.21
N TYR A 754 17.45 -4.79 -0.96
CA TYR A 754 18.61 -3.89 -1.01
C TYR A 754 18.28 -2.53 -1.61
N ALA A 755 17.36 -2.46 -2.56
CA ALA A 755 16.90 -1.18 -3.12
C ALA A 755 16.23 -0.31 -2.05
N LYS A 756 15.34 -0.88 -1.23
CA LYS A 756 14.68 -0.15 -0.12
C LYS A 756 15.67 0.24 0.99
N GLU A 757 16.61 -0.66 1.32
CA GLU A 757 17.68 -0.35 2.28
C GLU A 757 18.57 0.80 1.76
N ALA A 758 18.97 0.76 0.49
CA ALA A 758 19.77 1.80 -0.14
C ALA A 758 19.04 3.15 -0.18
N ALA A 759 17.74 3.16 -0.51
CA ALA A 759 16.93 4.37 -0.48
C ALA A 759 16.92 5.01 0.92
N THR A 760 16.76 4.19 1.96
CA THR A 760 16.81 4.66 3.36
C THR A 760 18.21 5.20 3.72
N LEU A 761 19.29 4.54 3.26
CA LEU A 761 20.66 4.99 3.51
C LEU A 761 21.00 6.29 2.78
N ALA A 762 20.44 6.52 1.59
CA ALA A 762 20.67 7.72 0.78
C ALA A 762 20.19 9.01 1.46
N LEU A 763 19.24 8.93 2.38
CA LEU A 763 18.79 10.07 3.19
C LEU A 763 19.86 10.51 4.22
N THR A 764 20.79 9.65 4.57
CA THR A 764 21.77 9.91 5.65
C THR A 764 23.22 9.82 5.23
N LYS A 765 23.52 9.16 4.10
CA LYS A 765 24.87 8.92 3.60
C LYS A 765 25.05 9.46 2.19
N PRO A 766 26.28 9.89 1.80
CA PRO A 766 26.57 10.24 0.42
C PRO A 766 26.29 9.08 -0.54
N LEU A 767 25.77 9.36 -1.71
CA LEU A 767 25.43 8.34 -2.73
C LEU A 767 26.61 7.46 -3.13
N LYS A 768 27.84 8.01 -3.10
CA LYS A 768 29.09 7.23 -3.32
C LYS A 768 29.23 6.09 -2.32
N ASP A 769 28.95 6.38 -1.05
CA ASP A 769 29.09 5.38 0.02
C ASP A 769 27.97 4.34 -0.05
N VAL A 770 26.75 4.74 -0.42
CA VAL A 770 25.64 3.83 -0.68
C VAL A 770 25.97 2.90 -1.84
N ARG A 771 26.55 3.41 -2.94
CA ARG A 771 27.00 2.59 -4.06
C ARG A 771 28.09 1.60 -3.65
N ASN A 772 29.09 2.06 -2.91
CA ASN A 772 30.18 1.21 -2.41
C ASN A 772 29.63 0.11 -1.47
N TYR A 773 28.68 0.46 -0.62
CA TYR A 773 27.97 -0.48 0.25
C TYR A 773 27.28 -1.59 -0.55
N LEU A 774 26.45 -1.24 -1.54
CA LEU A 774 25.76 -2.21 -2.40
C LEU A 774 26.75 -3.11 -3.16
N THR A 775 27.80 -2.51 -3.76
CA THR A 775 28.85 -3.28 -4.46
C THR A 775 29.53 -4.28 -3.51
N SER A 776 29.87 -3.86 -2.29
CA SER A 776 30.49 -4.73 -1.29
C SER A 776 29.57 -5.89 -0.87
N LYS A 777 28.26 -5.63 -0.76
CA LYS A 777 27.26 -6.69 -0.47
C LYS A 777 27.16 -7.71 -1.60
N CYS A 778 27.05 -7.26 -2.84
CA CYS A 778 27.01 -8.15 -4.01
C CYS A 778 28.29 -9.01 -4.12
N VAL A 779 29.47 -8.39 -3.96
CA VAL A 779 30.75 -9.09 -3.97
C VAL A 779 30.81 -10.14 -2.84
N ALA A 780 30.34 -9.80 -1.65
CA ALA A 780 30.37 -10.73 -0.51
C ALA A 780 29.46 -11.95 -0.74
N ILE A 781 28.25 -11.76 -1.31
CA ILE A 781 27.33 -12.86 -1.64
C ILE A 781 27.95 -13.78 -2.72
N LEU A 782 28.45 -13.20 -3.82
CA LEU A 782 29.07 -13.98 -4.90
C LEU A 782 30.32 -14.73 -4.43
N LEU A 783 31.13 -14.12 -3.55
CA LEU A 783 32.28 -14.77 -2.95
C LEU A 783 31.89 -15.94 -2.03
N ALA A 784 30.84 -15.75 -1.23
CA ALA A 784 30.29 -16.80 -0.39
C ALA A 784 29.76 -17.98 -1.21
N TYR A 785 29.00 -17.70 -2.27
CA TYR A 785 28.54 -18.72 -3.22
C TYR A 785 29.69 -19.49 -3.84
N ARG A 786 30.68 -18.78 -4.40
CA ARG A 786 31.83 -19.40 -5.07
C ARG A 786 32.68 -20.27 -4.13
N ARG A 787 32.79 -19.89 -2.83
CA ARG A 787 33.58 -20.65 -1.85
C ARG A 787 32.90 -21.93 -1.40
N ASN A 788 31.56 -21.93 -1.36
CA ASN A 788 30.81 -22.99 -0.69
C ASN A 788 29.98 -23.85 -1.64
N CYS A 789 29.67 -23.37 -2.85
CA CYS A 789 28.73 -24.04 -3.76
C CYS A 789 29.30 -24.26 -5.17
N ALA A 790 30.36 -23.55 -5.59
CA ALA A 790 30.95 -23.65 -6.94
C ALA A 790 32.23 -24.48 -6.93
#